data_a939521cf242798598f74dfb66ad761b
#
_entry.id   a939521cf242798598f74dfb66ad761b
#
_cell.length_a   1.000
_cell.length_b   1.000
_cell.length_c   1.000
_cell.angle_alpha   90.00
_cell.angle_beta   90.00
_cell.angle_gamma   90.00
#
_symmetry.space_group_name_H-M   'P 1'
#
loop_
_entity.id
_entity.type
_entity.pdbx_description
1 polymer ?
#
loop_
_entity_poly.entity_id
_entity_poly.type
_entity_poly.pdbx_seq_one_letter_code
_entity_poly.pdbx_strand_id
1 'polypeptide(L)'
;MYYRLCFIMLTAGLLFSVLTNAQPIKWAKDGSSYYQAEGGDIVKYSLPQNNRTIIVAKESLQLPGQARSIGIRNFIFSADEQQLLIYTNTKKVWRLDTRGDYWVYNIASRHMKQLGKDLPASSLMFAKFSPDGAKVAYVSNYNLYVEDLAGGVVKQLTTGGSRQLINGTFDWAYEEEFFCRDGFRWSPDSKQIAYWQIDAKNTKDYEMLNTTDSIYPRVVPVEYPVAGEAPSPYKIGVADIGTAQTKWMDIPTDPVLQTYVPRMEWAGNSNELIIQHLNRKQNQSQLMLCNAATGVSHTIYAETDSAWIDILPLWDQDYAMGGWDWLNGGKEFLWASEKDGWRHLYRVSTDGKKETLVTVGNYDVMDIVRVDEKGGYVYFMASPSNATQKYLYRIKLDGRGKAELLSPANQQGTHSYEISPDARYAFHSFSNFYTPGTKEWIALAGHRGINGENKVNDAIAAADKSATGISFFKIKTAEGVEMDAWMRKPLNFDSTKKYPVIFYVYTEPWGQNVKDQYGIANNRLYNGDMAKDGYFYISIDNRGTPVPKGRQWRKSVYRKIGLVNISDQAMAAKEILKWPYIDSSRVGVWGWSGGGSATLNLMFQYPEIYKTGVAIAAVGNQLTYDNIYQERYMGLPQENKEDFIKGSPITYAKNLQGNLLYVHGTGDDNVHYSNAEMLINELVKYNRQFQLMSYPNRTHSISEGAGTSQHLSAMYTSFMRQYCPPGARNNNAAETKKAGF
;
A
#
# COMPACT_ATOMS: atom_id res chain seq x y z
N MET A 1 -61.64 -7.13 32.48
CA MET A 1 -60.55 -6.96 33.41
C MET A 1 -59.26 -6.90 32.63
N TYR A 2 -58.75 -5.67 32.41
CA TYR A 2 -57.68 -5.37 31.47
C TYR A 2 -56.32 -5.62 32.12
N TYR A 3 -55.40 -6.34 31.45
CA TYR A 3 -53.98 -6.23 31.74
C TYR A 3 -53.27 -5.66 30.51
N ARG A 4 -52.70 -4.46 30.67
CA ARG A 4 -51.79 -3.80 29.74
C ARG A 4 -50.40 -4.39 29.96
N LEU A 5 -49.82 -5.02 28.94
CA LEU A 5 -48.37 -5.29 28.87
C LEU A 5 -47.67 -4.12 28.16
N CYS A 6 -46.82 -3.41 28.88
CA CYS A 6 -45.88 -2.44 28.31
C CYS A 6 -44.75 -3.20 27.57
N PHE A 7 -44.69 -3.03 26.27
CA PHE A 7 -43.51 -3.39 25.48
C PHE A 7 -42.47 -2.25 25.60
N ILE A 8 -41.38 -2.50 26.28
CA ILE A 8 -40.20 -1.63 26.28
C ILE A 8 -39.40 -2.07 25.06
N MET A 9 -39.46 -1.24 23.98
CA MET A 9 -38.52 -1.35 22.88
C MET A 9 -37.14 -0.84 23.34
N LEU A 10 -36.21 -1.75 23.59
CA LEU A 10 -34.79 -1.43 23.61
C LEU A 10 -34.31 -1.27 22.19
N THR A 11 -34.22 -0.04 21.71
CA THR A 11 -33.46 0.31 20.51
C THR A 11 -31.97 0.22 20.84
N ALA A 12 -31.37 -0.94 20.58
CA ALA A 12 -29.91 -1.06 20.53
C ALA A 12 -29.43 -0.27 19.30
N GLY A 13 -29.00 0.95 19.53
CA GLY A 13 -28.31 1.76 18.54
C GLY A 13 -26.99 1.06 18.18
N LEU A 14 -26.95 0.43 17.03
CA LEU A 14 -25.70 0.03 16.35
C LEU A 14 -24.99 1.34 15.98
N LEU A 15 -24.06 1.76 16.86
CA LEU A 15 -23.03 2.71 16.53
C LEU A 15 -22.12 2.03 15.47
N PHE A 16 -22.47 2.19 14.20
CA PHE A 16 -21.49 2.13 13.15
C PHE A 16 -20.50 3.26 13.40
N SER A 17 -19.36 2.95 14.01
CA SER A 17 -18.20 3.80 13.91
C SER A 17 -17.79 3.80 12.44
N VAL A 18 -18.32 4.76 11.69
CA VAL A 18 -17.71 5.20 10.46
C VAL A 18 -16.29 5.58 10.87
N LEU A 19 -15.31 4.75 10.53
CA LEU A 19 -13.92 5.16 10.50
C LEU A 19 -13.86 6.31 9.48
N THR A 20 -14.12 7.52 9.95
CA THR A 20 -13.71 8.72 9.24
C THR A 20 -12.20 8.61 9.16
N ASN A 21 -11.68 8.20 8.00
CA ASN A 21 -10.29 8.44 7.67
C ASN A 21 -10.07 9.93 7.93
N ALA A 22 -9.37 10.26 9.02
CA ALA A 22 -8.99 11.64 9.28
C ALA A 22 -8.24 12.11 8.03
N GLN A 23 -8.70 13.19 7.42
CA GLN A 23 -8.03 13.73 6.26
C GLN A 23 -6.58 14.06 6.61
N PRO A 24 -5.61 13.82 5.71
CA PRO A 24 -4.21 14.12 5.97
C PRO A 24 -4.06 15.59 6.36
N ILE A 25 -3.18 15.84 7.30
CA ILE A 25 -2.84 17.20 7.75
C ILE A 25 -2.21 17.96 6.59
N LYS A 26 -2.67 19.17 6.33
CA LYS A 26 -2.04 20.06 5.36
C LYS A 26 -1.29 21.15 6.11
N TRP A 27 0.03 21.03 6.16
CA TRP A 27 0.85 22.05 6.79
C TRP A 27 0.75 23.41 6.09
N ALA A 28 0.62 24.47 6.85
CA ALA A 28 0.79 25.81 6.35
C ALA A 28 2.29 26.10 6.10
N LYS A 29 2.60 27.00 5.19
CA LYS A 29 3.99 27.38 4.86
C LYS A 29 4.79 27.92 6.04
N ASP A 30 4.11 28.52 7.01
CA ASP A 30 4.74 29.08 8.22
C ASP A 30 5.33 28.02 9.16
N GLY A 31 5.02 26.72 8.92
CA GLY A 31 5.47 25.60 9.74
C GLY A 31 4.89 25.56 11.16
N SER A 32 4.10 26.58 11.55
CA SER A 32 3.49 26.70 12.87
C SER A 32 1.98 26.49 12.87
N SER A 33 1.41 26.17 11.72
CA SER A 33 -0.01 25.95 11.56
C SER A 33 -0.29 24.79 10.59
N TYR A 34 -1.50 24.23 10.68
CA TYR A 34 -1.96 23.21 9.76
C TYR A 34 -3.45 23.39 9.45
N TYR A 35 -3.89 22.80 8.34
CA TYR A 35 -5.27 22.84 7.90
C TYR A 35 -5.88 21.44 7.91
N GLN A 36 -7.18 21.38 8.27
CA GLN A 36 -8.02 20.19 8.20
C GLN A 36 -9.42 20.54 7.71
N ALA A 37 -10.11 19.57 7.09
CA ALA A 37 -11.54 19.67 6.85
C ALA A 37 -12.30 19.03 8.03
N GLU A 38 -13.22 19.79 8.64
CA GLU A 38 -14.02 19.36 9.78
C GLU A 38 -15.48 19.78 9.60
N GLY A 39 -16.41 18.81 9.63
CA GLY A 39 -17.83 19.07 9.52
C GLY A 39 -18.26 19.82 8.24
N GLY A 40 -17.37 19.86 7.22
CA GLY A 40 -17.53 20.59 5.98
C GLY A 40 -16.82 21.95 5.96
N ASP A 41 -16.29 22.43 7.09
CA ASP A 41 -15.44 23.62 7.18
C ASP A 41 -13.99 23.26 6.83
N ILE A 42 -13.23 24.24 6.34
CA ILE A 42 -11.76 24.17 6.32
C ILE A 42 -11.24 25.03 7.46
N VAL A 43 -10.51 24.38 8.36
CA VAL A 43 -10.07 24.95 9.63
C VAL A 43 -8.56 25.03 9.68
N LYS A 44 -8.04 26.14 10.14
CA LYS A 44 -6.62 26.33 10.49
C LYS A 44 -6.42 26.15 11.98
N TYR A 45 -5.41 25.40 12.35
CA TYR A 45 -4.93 25.24 13.72
C TYR A 45 -3.55 25.87 13.87
N SER A 46 -3.38 26.73 14.86
CA SER A 46 -2.11 27.39 15.14
C SER A 46 -1.43 26.80 16.37
N LEU A 47 -0.21 26.32 16.20
CA LEU A 47 0.63 25.70 17.23
C LEU A 47 1.50 26.74 17.95
N PRO A 48 1.87 26.55 19.24
CA PRO A 48 1.61 25.34 20.04
C PRO A 48 0.26 25.30 20.75
N GLN A 49 -0.50 26.41 20.81
CA GLN A 49 -1.76 26.45 21.56
C GLN A 49 -2.89 25.64 20.91
N ASN A 50 -2.71 25.23 19.67
CA ASN A 50 -3.70 24.54 18.85
C ASN A 50 -5.01 25.35 18.66
N ASN A 51 -4.86 26.68 18.52
CA ASN A 51 -5.98 27.59 18.36
C ASN A 51 -6.69 27.34 17.02
N ARG A 52 -8.00 27.12 17.11
CA ARG A 52 -8.87 26.81 15.96
C ARG A 52 -9.40 28.10 15.31
N THR A 53 -9.26 28.21 13.99
CA THR A 53 -9.82 29.32 13.19
C THR A 53 -10.46 28.74 11.92
N ILE A 54 -11.73 29.08 11.65
CA ILE A 54 -12.38 28.69 10.39
C ILE A 54 -11.86 29.61 9.27
N ILE A 55 -11.26 29.01 8.24
CA ILE A 55 -10.77 29.72 7.06
C ILE A 55 -11.84 29.74 5.97
N VAL A 56 -12.56 28.62 5.77
CA VAL A 56 -13.69 28.54 4.85
C VAL A 56 -14.83 27.83 5.58
N ALA A 57 -15.92 28.56 5.81
CA ALA A 57 -17.12 27.97 6.38
C ALA A 57 -17.86 27.14 5.33
N LYS A 58 -18.45 26.03 5.73
CA LYS A 58 -19.21 25.14 4.83
C LYS A 58 -20.32 25.84 4.07
N GLU A 59 -20.94 26.86 4.66
CA GLU A 59 -21.99 27.67 4.02
C GLU A 59 -21.45 28.40 2.78
N SER A 60 -20.16 28.77 2.77
CA SER A 60 -19.49 29.39 1.62
C SER A 60 -19.22 28.41 0.47
N LEU A 61 -19.37 27.09 0.74
CA LEU A 61 -19.21 26.02 -0.23
C LEU A 61 -20.57 25.49 -0.74
N GLN A 62 -21.65 26.22 -0.48
CA GLN A 62 -22.99 25.90 -0.96
C GLN A 62 -23.18 26.44 -2.38
N LEU A 63 -23.58 25.56 -3.30
CA LEU A 63 -23.88 25.96 -4.68
C LEU A 63 -25.25 26.64 -4.76
N PRO A 64 -25.42 27.62 -5.64
CA PRO A 64 -26.73 28.24 -5.89
C PRO A 64 -27.80 27.18 -6.20
N GLY A 65 -28.93 27.26 -5.48
CA GLY A 65 -30.06 26.31 -5.66
C GLY A 65 -29.88 24.94 -5.04
N GLN A 66 -28.77 24.65 -4.38
CA GLN A 66 -28.58 23.40 -3.65
C GLN A 66 -28.80 23.60 -2.15
N ALA A 67 -29.42 22.61 -1.50
CA ALA A 67 -29.73 22.66 -0.07
C ALA A 67 -28.51 22.34 0.82
N ARG A 68 -27.46 21.76 0.25
CA ARG A 68 -26.25 21.34 0.97
C ARG A 68 -24.99 21.89 0.31
N SER A 69 -23.95 22.13 1.11
CA SER A 69 -22.60 22.41 0.63
C SER A 69 -22.00 21.20 -0.09
N ILE A 70 -21.03 21.43 -0.98
CA ILE A 70 -20.25 20.35 -1.59
C ILE A 70 -19.47 19.61 -0.50
N GLY A 71 -19.41 18.28 -0.62
CA GLY A 71 -18.59 17.46 0.27
C GLY A 71 -17.11 17.59 -0.07
N ILE A 72 -16.25 17.72 0.92
CA ILE A 72 -14.80 17.80 0.74
C ILE A 72 -14.22 16.40 0.87
N ARG A 73 -13.72 15.82 -0.23
CA ARG A 73 -12.95 14.57 -0.20
C ARG A 73 -11.48 14.85 0.08
N ASN A 74 -10.93 15.88 -0.53
CA ASN A 74 -9.58 16.41 -0.31
C ASN A 74 -9.55 17.88 -0.72
N PHE A 75 -8.53 18.61 -0.28
CA PHE A 75 -8.28 19.98 -0.70
C PHE A 75 -6.78 20.28 -0.71
N ILE A 76 -6.36 21.22 -1.56
CA ILE A 76 -5.01 21.77 -1.58
C ILE A 76 -5.07 23.29 -1.76
N PHE A 77 -4.10 24.00 -1.19
CA PHE A 77 -3.94 25.44 -1.39
C PHE A 77 -3.10 25.74 -2.64
N SER A 78 -3.35 26.89 -3.25
CA SER A 78 -2.41 27.51 -4.18
C SER A 78 -1.10 27.86 -3.46
N ALA A 79 -0.03 28.09 -4.23
CA ALA A 79 1.27 28.39 -3.66
C ALA A 79 1.30 29.64 -2.76
N ASP A 80 0.43 30.60 -2.96
CA ASP A 80 0.26 31.80 -2.13
C ASP A 80 -0.77 31.66 -0.99
N GLU A 81 -1.38 30.47 -0.86
CA GLU A 81 -2.46 30.15 0.10
C GLU A 81 -3.72 31.01 -0.05
N GLN A 82 -3.93 31.68 -1.21
CA GLN A 82 -5.11 32.51 -1.45
C GLN A 82 -6.27 31.77 -2.10
N GLN A 83 -6.02 30.60 -2.66
CA GLN A 83 -7.01 29.79 -3.33
C GLN A 83 -6.98 28.35 -2.81
N LEU A 84 -8.13 27.69 -2.87
CA LEU A 84 -8.31 26.28 -2.55
C LEU A 84 -8.79 25.53 -3.77
N LEU A 85 -8.17 24.40 -4.06
CA LEU A 85 -8.67 23.40 -4.98
C LEU A 85 -9.34 22.28 -4.17
N ILE A 86 -10.65 22.15 -4.33
CA ILE A 86 -11.48 21.21 -3.56
C ILE A 86 -11.86 20.05 -4.47
N TYR A 87 -11.58 18.84 -4.02
CA TYR A 87 -11.91 17.57 -4.66
C TYR A 87 -13.16 16.95 -4.04
N THR A 88 -14.13 16.60 -4.88
CA THR A 88 -15.46 16.12 -4.45
C THR A 88 -16.07 15.15 -5.46
N ASN A 89 -17.26 14.59 -5.18
CA ASN A 89 -18.04 13.72 -6.07
C ASN A 89 -17.20 12.63 -6.72
N THR A 90 -16.47 11.88 -5.88
CA THR A 90 -15.43 10.96 -6.32
C THR A 90 -15.99 9.66 -6.88
N LYS A 91 -15.24 9.06 -7.82
CA LYS A 91 -15.47 7.72 -8.36
C LYS A 91 -14.18 6.91 -8.32
N LYS A 92 -14.31 5.64 -8.04
CA LYS A 92 -13.18 4.71 -8.10
C LYS A 92 -12.68 4.51 -9.53
N VAL A 93 -11.35 4.41 -9.63
CA VAL A 93 -10.62 3.79 -10.73
C VAL A 93 -9.79 2.71 -10.07
N TRP A 94 -10.00 1.46 -10.43
CA TRP A 94 -9.42 0.31 -9.74
C TRP A 94 -9.69 0.36 -8.23
N ARG A 95 -8.67 0.49 -7.37
CA ARG A 95 -8.77 0.48 -5.90
C ARG A 95 -9.11 1.81 -5.27
N LEU A 96 -8.81 2.93 -5.95
CA LEU A 96 -8.80 4.27 -5.35
C LEU A 96 -9.79 5.23 -5.99
N ASP A 97 -10.25 6.20 -5.20
CA ASP A 97 -11.08 7.30 -5.68
C ASP A 97 -10.20 8.28 -6.45
N THR A 98 -10.06 8.06 -7.77
CA THR A 98 -9.15 8.82 -8.62
C THR A 98 -9.87 9.86 -9.49
N ARG A 99 -11.12 9.60 -9.87
CA ARG A 99 -11.96 10.53 -10.64
C ARG A 99 -12.86 11.32 -9.71
N GLY A 100 -13.16 12.57 -10.09
CA GLY A 100 -14.12 13.40 -9.35
C GLY A 100 -14.37 14.72 -10.01
N ASP A 101 -15.07 15.59 -9.30
CA ASP A 101 -15.26 16.99 -9.65
C ASP A 101 -14.29 17.85 -8.83
N TYR A 102 -13.83 18.93 -9.43
CA TYR A 102 -12.94 19.89 -8.79
C TYR A 102 -13.49 21.29 -8.84
N TRP A 103 -13.29 22.01 -7.74
CA TRP A 103 -13.71 23.39 -7.57
C TRP A 103 -12.55 24.24 -7.07
N VAL A 104 -12.40 25.43 -7.64
CA VAL A 104 -11.49 26.45 -7.10
C VAL A 104 -12.30 27.45 -6.28
N TYR A 105 -11.90 27.65 -5.04
CA TYR A 105 -12.46 28.64 -4.13
C TYR A 105 -11.43 29.72 -3.82
N ASN A 106 -11.74 30.98 -4.14
CA ASN A 106 -10.91 32.13 -3.78
C ASN A 106 -11.30 32.63 -2.38
N ILE A 107 -10.35 32.66 -1.46
CA ILE A 107 -10.60 32.95 -0.04
C ILE A 107 -11.05 34.40 0.17
N ALA A 108 -10.41 35.35 -0.50
CA ALA A 108 -10.72 36.76 -0.34
C ALA A 108 -12.08 37.16 -0.94
N SER A 109 -12.36 36.76 -2.17
CA SER A 109 -13.60 37.08 -2.86
C SER A 109 -14.76 36.16 -2.52
N ARG A 110 -14.49 35.00 -1.88
CA ARG A 110 -15.46 33.92 -1.61
C ARG A 110 -16.11 33.36 -2.87
N HIS A 111 -15.49 33.57 -4.01
CA HIS A 111 -15.98 33.06 -5.30
C HIS A 111 -15.57 31.60 -5.49
N MET A 112 -16.52 30.79 -5.96
CA MET A 112 -16.31 29.39 -6.26
C MET A 112 -16.51 29.12 -7.76
N LYS A 113 -15.55 28.43 -8.38
CA LYS A 113 -15.56 28.10 -9.81
C LYS A 113 -15.40 26.59 -9.99
N GLN A 114 -16.30 25.96 -10.74
CA GLN A 114 -16.14 24.57 -11.15
C GLN A 114 -15.14 24.48 -12.29
N LEU A 115 -14.21 23.52 -12.19
CA LEU A 115 -13.29 23.18 -13.28
C LEU A 115 -13.95 22.19 -14.24
N GLY A 116 -13.61 22.29 -15.51
CA GLY A 116 -14.11 21.39 -16.55
C GLY A 116 -15.63 21.27 -16.59
N LYS A 117 -16.37 22.40 -16.42
CA LYS A 117 -17.84 22.42 -16.31
C LYS A 117 -18.58 21.79 -17.48
N ASP A 118 -17.95 21.75 -18.67
CA ASP A 118 -18.51 21.19 -19.89
C ASP A 118 -18.09 19.72 -20.11
N LEU A 119 -17.31 19.15 -19.17
CA LEU A 119 -16.90 17.76 -19.13
C LEU A 119 -17.88 16.92 -18.29
N PRO A 120 -17.93 15.58 -18.48
CA PRO A 120 -18.80 14.73 -17.69
C PRO A 120 -18.53 14.84 -16.18
N ALA A 121 -19.57 14.75 -15.37
CA ALA A 121 -19.44 14.75 -13.90
C ALA A 121 -18.53 13.59 -13.44
N SER A 122 -17.71 13.85 -12.43
CA SER A 122 -16.74 12.90 -11.87
C SER A 122 -15.75 12.35 -12.92
N SER A 123 -15.33 13.20 -13.88
CA SER A 123 -14.41 12.77 -14.95
C SER A 123 -12.98 13.32 -14.80
N LEU A 124 -12.77 14.33 -13.94
CA LEU A 124 -11.45 14.95 -13.77
C LEU A 124 -10.57 14.12 -12.82
N MET A 125 -9.27 14.12 -13.12
CA MET A 125 -8.25 13.41 -12.33
C MET A 125 -7.07 14.34 -12.06
N PHE A 126 -6.53 14.29 -10.84
CA PHE A 126 -5.25 14.90 -10.45
C PHE A 126 -5.14 16.42 -10.68
N ALA A 127 -6.23 17.17 -10.54
CA ALA A 127 -6.18 18.61 -10.74
C ALA A 127 -5.13 19.26 -9.84
N LYS A 128 -4.30 20.16 -10.40
CA LYS A 128 -3.20 20.85 -9.72
C LYS A 128 -3.08 22.29 -10.19
N PHE A 129 -2.90 23.21 -9.24
CA PHE A 129 -2.51 24.57 -9.56
C PHE A 129 -1.16 24.61 -10.30
N SER A 130 -1.03 25.53 -11.22
CA SER A 130 0.30 25.98 -11.67
C SER A 130 1.06 26.61 -10.49
N PRO A 131 2.41 26.59 -10.47
CA PRO A 131 3.20 27.22 -9.40
C PRO A 131 2.89 28.69 -9.14
N ASP A 132 2.50 29.45 -10.17
CA ASP A 132 2.07 30.85 -10.07
C ASP A 132 0.61 31.03 -9.60
N GLY A 133 -0.15 29.92 -9.43
CA GLY A 133 -1.54 29.94 -8.98
C GLY A 133 -2.55 30.46 -10.02
N ALA A 134 -2.12 30.81 -11.24
CA ALA A 134 -2.99 31.42 -12.23
C ALA A 134 -3.84 30.41 -13.03
N LYS A 135 -3.42 29.15 -13.06
CA LYS A 135 -4.03 28.08 -13.84
C LYS A 135 -4.19 26.78 -13.04
N VAL A 136 -5.04 25.90 -13.54
CA VAL A 136 -5.13 24.51 -13.06
C VAL A 136 -5.00 23.56 -14.25
N ALA A 137 -4.17 22.52 -14.10
CA ALA A 137 -4.11 21.42 -15.05
C ALA A 137 -4.79 20.18 -14.46
N TYR A 138 -5.41 19.37 -15.29
CA TYR A 138 -6.05 18.11 -14.93
C TYR A 138 -6.11 17.14 -16.12
N VAL A 139 -6.34 15.87 -15.83
CA VAL A 139 -6.63 14.85 -16.83
C VAL A 139 -8.15 14.63 -16.90
N SER A 140 -8.67 14.49 -18.10
CA SER A 140 -10.02 14.00 -18.36
C SER A 140 -10.03 13.21 -19.66
N ASN A 141 -10.76 12.07 -19.69
CA ASN A 141 -10.84 11.19 -20.86
C ASN A 141 -9.48 10.91 -21.52
N TYR A 142 -8.50 10.59 -20.68
CA TYR A 142 -7.12 10.25 -21.08
C TYR A 142 -6.38 11.36 -21.84
N ASN A 143 -6.77 12.62 -21.63
CA ASN A 143 -6.10 13.79 -22.17
C ASN A 143 -5.84 14.83 -21.09
N LEU A 144 -4.76 15.62 -21.29
CA LEU A 144 -4.38 16.73 -20.45
C LEU A 144 -5.07 18.01 -20.88
N TYR A 145 -5.55 18.76 -19.89
CA TYR A 145 -6.18 20.07 -20.02
C TYR A 145 -5.53 21.07 -19.08
N VAL A 146 -5.53 22.34 -19.49
CA VAL A 146 -5.19 23.49 -18.63
C VAL A 146 -6.33 24.49 -18.70
N GLU A 147 -6.76 24.95 -17.53
CA GLU A 147 -7.81 25.97 -17.39
C GLU A 147 -7.23 27.24 -16.76
N ASP A 148 -7.41 28.39 -17.42
CA ASP A 148 -7.07 29.68 -16.90
C ASP A 148 -8.13 30.13 -15.89
N LEU A 149 -7.71 30.53 -14.69
CA LEU A 149 -8.64 30.83 -13.61
C LEU A 149 -9.30 32.21 -13.75
N ALA A 150 -8.62 33.18 -14.35
CA ALA A 150 -9.13 34.52 -14.56
C ALA A 150 -10.08 34.57 -15.77
N GLY A 151 -9.64 34.04 -16.91
CA GLY A 151 -10.41 34.11 -18.18
C GLY A 151 -11.38 32.96 -18.40
N GLY A 152 -11.30 31.88 -17.64
CA GLY A 152 -12.13 30.69 -17.80
C GLY A 152 -11.86 29.89 -19.08
N VAL A 153 -10.76 30.18 -19.78
CA VAL A 153 -10.40 29.49 -21.02
C VAL A 153 -9.84 28.11 -20.67
N VAL A 154 -10.46 27.07 -21.23
CA VAL A 154 -9.99 25.68 -21.15
C VAL A 154 -9.22 25.35 -22.43
N LYS A 155 -8.00 24.87 -22.28
CA LYS A 155 -7.16 24.43 -23.38
C LYS A 155 -6.81 22.96 -23.23
N GLN A 156 -7.13 22.17 -24.27
CA GLN A 156 -6.69 20.78 -24.36
C GLN A 156 -5.24 20.75 -24.86
N LEU A 157 -4.33 20.11 -24.10
CA LEU A 157 -2.92 20.02 -24.45
C LEU A 157 -2.57 18.77 -25.25
N THR A 158 -3.29 17.66 -25.03
CA THR A 158 -3.08 16.39 -25.75
C THR A 158 -4.38 15.95 -26.42
N THR A 159 -4.27 15.21 -27.51
CA THR A 159 -5.40 14.69 -28.30
C THR A 159 -5.26 13.20 -28.54
N GLY A 160 -6.32 12.54 -28.99
CA GLY A 160 -6.32 11.11 -29.31
C GLY A 160 -6.28 10.19 -28.10
N GLY A 161 -6.45 10.74 -26.90
CA GLY A 161 -6.51 9.94 -25.66
C GLY A 161 -7.67 8.95 -25.67
N SER A 162 -7.39 7.75 -25.22
CA SER A 162 -8.33 6.64 -25.10
C SER A 162 -7.85 5.68 -24.03
N ARG A 163 -8.65 4.65 -23.70
CA ARG A 163 -8.23 3.57 -22.80
C ARG A 163 -6.89 2.97 -23.18
N GLN A 164 -6.60 2.89 -24.48
CA GLN A 164 -5.37 2.31 -25.04
C GLN A 164 -4.28 3.33 -25.38
N LEU A 165 -4.54 4.64 -25.33
CA LEU A 165 -3.53 5.69 -25.46
C LEU A 165 -3.74 6.73 -24.37
N ILE A 166 -2.98 6.61 -23.31
CA ILE A 166 -3.21 7.28 -22.05
C ILE A 166 -2.24 8.45 -21.90
N ASN A 167 -2.73 9.68 -21.77
CA ASN A 167 -1.90 10.86 -21.54
C ASN A 167 -2.15 11.38 -20.11
N GLY A 168 -1.08 11.55 -19.32
CA GLY A 168 -1.10 12.19 -18.02
C GLY A 168 -1.66 11.33 -16.89
N THR A 169 -1.89 10.05 -17.13
CA THR A 169 -2.18 9.00 -16.14
C THR A 169 -1.62 7.68 -16.67
N PHE A 170 -2.00 6.54 -16.09
CA PHE A 170 -1.35 5.26 -16.34
C PHE A 170 -2.35 4.15 -16.64
N ASP A 171 -1.85 3.02 -17.16
CA ASP A 171 -2.57 1.77 -17.25
C ASP A 171 -2.61 1.05 -15.90
N TRP A 172 -3.32 -0.07 -15.84
CA TRP A 172 -3.51 -0.85 -14.63
C TRP A 172 -2.18 -1.31 -14.03
N ALA A 173 -1.26 -1.83 -14.85
CA ALA A 173 -0.02 -2.43 -14.37
C ALA A 173 0.94 -1.40 -13.73
N TYR A 174 1.07 -0.21 -14.32
CA TYR A 174 1.83 0.88 -13.71
C TYR A 174 1.19 1.40 -12.42
N GLU A 175 -0.16 1.52 -12.38
CA GLU A 175 -0.85 1.96 -11.18
C GLU A 175 -0.68 0.97 -10.03
N GLU A 176 -0.84 -0.32 -10.28
CA GLU A 176 -0.76 -1.36 -9.25
C GLU A 176 0.67 -1.58 -8.76
N GLU A 177 1.66 -1.67 -9.67
CA GLU A 177 2.97 -2.19 -9.35
C GLU A 177 4.07 -1.15 -9.13
N PHE A 178 3.89 0.05 -9.68
CA PHE A 178 4.78 1.18 -9.45
C PHE A 178 4.11 2.31 -8.66
N PHE A 179 2.83 2.17 -8.27
CA PHE A 179 2.01 3.20 -7.64
C PHE A 179 1.86 4.48 -8.48
N CYS A 180 1.98 4.35 -9.79
CA CYS A 180 1.88 5.45 -10.74
C CYS A 180 0.42 5.74 -11.07
N ARG A 181 -0.11 6.88 -10.62
CA ARG A 181 -1.47 7.34 -10.96
C ARG A 181 -1.48 8.72 -11.58
N ASP A 182 -0.80 9.64 -10.94
CA ASP A 182 -0.66 11.05 -11.31
C ASP A 182 0.49 11.21 -12.31
N GLY A 183 0.16 11.27 -13.58
CA GLY A 183 1.09 11.18 -14.69
C GLY A 183 1.52 12.51 -15.31
N PHE A 184 1.49 13.65 -14.57
CA PHE A 184 2.00 14.92 -15.11
C PHE A 184 2.57 15.84 -14.04
N ARG A 185 3.48 16.74 -14.44
CA ARG A 185 4.17 17.69 -13.56
C ARG A 185 4.25 19.07 -14.21
N TRP A 186 3.82 20.10 -13.48
CA TRP A 186 4.05 21.49 -13.87
C TRP A 186 5.53 21.86 -13.83
N SER A 187 6.01 22.61 -14.84
CA SER A 187 7.32 23.28 -14.72
C SER A 187 7.30 24.34 -13.64
N PRO A 188 8.41 24.59 -12.92
CA PRO A 188 8.50 25.62 -11.90
C PRO A 188 8.09 27.02 -12.37
N ASP A 189 8.29 27.36 -13.65
CA ASP A 189 7.92 28.66 -14.25
C ASP A 189 6.47 28.70 -14.79
N SER A 190 5.67 27.65 -14.57
CA SER A 190 4.26 27.57 -14.98
C SER A 190 4.01 27.64 -16.51
N LYS A 191 5.00 27.36 -17.34
CA LYS A 191 4.87 27.47 -18.80
C LYS A 191 4.74 26.14 -19.52
N GLN A 192 5.12 25.04 -18.86
CA GLN A 192 5.17 23.72 -19.46
C GLN A 192 4.61 22.67 -18.51
N ILE A 193 4.17 21.53 -19.10
CA ILE A 193 3.78 20.34 -18.34
C ILE A 193 4.54 19.14 -18.91
N ALA A 194 5.32 18.50 -18.04
CA ALA A 194 5.89 17.19 -18.34
C ALA A 194 4.85 16.11 -18.06
N TYR A 195 4.74 15.09 -18.93
CA TYR A 195 3.74 14.03 -18.76
C TYR A 195 4.18 12.69 -19.36
N TRP A 196 3.60 11.61 -18.81
CA TRP A 196 3.68 10.29 -19.43
C TRP A 196 2.60 10.12 -20.48
N GLN A 197 2.96 9.50 -21.58
CA GLN A 197 2.04 8.85 -22.51
C GLN A 197 2.29 7.35 -22.47
N ILE A 198 1.25 6.55 -22.21
CA ILE A 198 1.29 5.09 -22.20
C ILE A 198 0.53 4.59 -23.42
N ASP A 199 1.13 3.70 -24.22
CA ASP A 199 0.50 3.11 -25.40
C ASP A 199 0.19 1.63 -25.15
N ALA A 200 -1.02 1.34 -24.69
CA ALA A 200 -1.50 0.00 -24.39
C ALA A 200 -2.19 -0.71 -25.58
N LYS A 201 -2.06 -0.18 -26.82
CA LYS A 201 -2.77 -0.75 -28.00
C LYS A 201 -2.40 -2.20 -28.29
N ASN A 202 -1.17 -2.59 -27.96
CA ASN A 202 -0.67 -3.94 -28.20
C ASN A 202 -0.69 -4.81 -26.92
N THR A 203 -1.09 -4.24 -25.78
CA THR A 203 -1.32 -5.00 -24.55
C THR A 203 -2.65 -5.73 -24.66
N LYS A 204 -2.65 -7.03 -24.36
CA LYS A 204 -3.88 -7.82 -24.43
C LYS A 204 -4.85 -7.41 -23.32
N ASP A 205 -6.12 -7.38 -23.68
CA ASP A 205 -7.20 -7.25 -22.73
C ASP A 205 -7.45 -8.59 -22.02
N TYR A 206 -7.53 -8.56 -20.70
CA TYR A 206 -8.22 -9.59 -19.96
C TYR A 206 -9.71 -9.23 -19.90
N GLU A 207 -10.55 -10.12 -20.41
CA GLU A 207 -11.99 -9.89 -20.52
C GLU A 207 -12.72 -10.49 -19.30
N MET A 208 -13.04 -9.64 -18.31
CA MET A 208 -13.91 -10.04 -17.21
C MET A 208 -15.38 -10.00 -17.62
N LEU A 209 -16.18 -10.92 -17.09
CA LEU A 209 -17.63 -10.95 -17.32
C LEU A 209 -18.37 -10.37 -16.11
N ASN A 210 -19.06 -9.26 -16.32
CA ASN A 210 -20.03 -8.78 -15.36
C ASN A 210 -21.39 -9.45 -15.61
N THR A 211 -21.81 -10.32 -14.70
CA THR A 211 -22.99 -11.20 -14.85
C THR A 211 -24.16 -10.81 -13.96
N THR A 212 -24.07 -9.74 -13.15
CA THR A 212 -25.08 -9.42 -12.13
C THR A 212 -25.82 -8.11 -12.34
N ASP A 213 -25.25 -7.18 -13.13
CA ASP A 213 -25.83 -5.83 -13.30
C ASP A 213 -26.92 -5.79 -14.38
N SER A 214 -27.02 -6.82 -15.23
CA SER A 214 -28.03 -6.94 -16.27
C SER A 214 -28.31 -8.41 -16.61
N ILE A 215 -29.42 -8.69 -17.32
CA ILE A 215 -29.80 -10.03 -17.76
C ILE A 215 -28.73 -10.65 -18.68
N TYR A 216 -28.21 -9.84 -19.60
CA TYR A 216 -27.12 -10.27 -20.48
C TYR A 216 -25.79 -9.85 -19.90
N PRO A 217 -24.80 -10.75 -19.82
CA PRO A 217 -23.45 -10.42 -19.37
C PRO A 217 -22.83 -9.33 -20.25
N ARG A 218 -22.02 -8.49 -19.64
CA ARG A 218 -21.18 -7.53 -20.37
C ARG A 218 -19.70 -7.81 -20.10
N VAL A 219 -18.89 -7.57 -21.12
CA VAL A 219 -17.43 -7.66 -21.00
C VAL A 219 -16.91 -6.39 -20.33
N VAL A 220 -15.99 -6.56 -19.38
CA VAL A 220 -15.22 -5.49 -18.74
C VAL A 220 -13.74 -5.76 -19.05
N PRO A 221 -13.17 -5.09 -20.07
CA PRO A 221 -11.79 -5.32 -20.48
C PRO A 221 -10.81 -4.57 -19.57
N VAL A 222 -9.67 -5.21 -19.30
CA VAL A 222 -8.54 -4.64 -18.57
C VAL A 222 -7.27 -4.93 -19.36
N GLU A 223 -6.48 -3.92 -19.69
CA GLU A 223 -5.16 -4.10 -20.29
C GLU A 223 -4.23 -4.73 -19.26
N TYR A 224 -3.98 -6.02 -19.40
CA TYR A 224 -3.28 -6.80 -18.39
C TYR A 224 -2.19 -7.69 -19.01
N PRO A 225 -0.93 -7.21 -19.06
CA PRO A 225 0.17 -8.02 -19.58
C PRO A 225 0.58 -9.04 -18.51
N VAL A 226 0.41 -10.34 -18.79
CA VAL A 226 0.89 -11.41 -17.91
C VAL A 226 2.40 -11.58 -17.99
N ALA A 227 2.97 -12.30 -17.03
CA ALA A 227 4.39 -12.63 -17.01
C ALA A 227 4.86 -13.22 -18.37
N GLY A 228 5.89 -12.63 -18.93
CA GLY A 228 6.43 -12.97 -20.26
C GLY A 228 5.89 -12.13 -21.43
N GLU A 229 4.77 -11.44 -21.27
CA GLU A 229 4.26 -10.51 -22.27
C GLU A 229 4.88 -9.11 -22.13
N ALA A 230 5.00 -8.40 -23.24
CA ALA A 230 5.56 -7.05 -23.23
C ALA A 230 4.63 -6.08 -22.46
N PRO A 231 5.16 -5.19 -21.61
CA PRO A 231 4.37 -4.12 -21.00
C PRO A 231 4.01 -3.06 -22.06
N SER A 232 3.09 -2.19 -21.68
CA SER A 232 2.75 -1.02 -22.50
C SER A 232 3.97 -0.12 -22.70
N PRO A 233 4.35 0.22 -23.95
CA PRO A 233 5.36 1.23 -24.22
C PRO A 233 4.97 2.59 -23.64
N TYR A 234 5.96 3.38 -23.28
CA TYR A 234 5.77 4.73 -22.78
C TYR A 234 6.54 5.77 -23.61
N LYS A 235 6.13 7.02 -23.47
CA LYS A 235 6.90 8.22 -23.86
C LYS A 235 6.80 9.26 -22.76
N ILE A 236 7.85 10.07 -22.63
CA ILE A 236 7.83 11.28 -21.79
C ILE A 236 7.78 12.48 -22.73
N GLY A 237 6.79 13.33 -22.52
CA GLY A 237 6.59 14.56 -23.30
C GLY A 237 6.61 15.78 -22.40
N VAL A 238 7.05 16.91 -22.97
CA VAL A 238 6.92 18.24 -22.39
C VAL A 238 6.00 19.07 -23.27
N ALA A 239 4.81 19.37 -22.80
CA ALA A 239 3.83 20.19 -23.50
C ALA A 239 3.99 21.67 -23.11
N ASP A 240 4.13 22.56 -24.09
CA ASP A 240 4.06 23.99 -23.92
C ASP A 240 2.59 24.43 -23.80
N ILE A 241 2.21 25.11 -22.70
CA ILE A 241 0.82 25.48 -22.45
C ILE A 241 0.30 26.58 -23.37
N GLY A 242 1.19 27.41 -23.96
CA GLY A 242 0.84 28.46 -24.91
C GLY A 242 0.48 27.90 -26.28
N THR A 243 1.23 26.95 -26.80
CA THR A 243 1.07 26.37 -28.14
C THR A 243 0.36 25.02 -28.19
N ALA A 244 0.34 24.28 -27.09
CA ALA A 244 -0.06 22.87 -26.97
C ALA A 244 0.85 21.91 -27.78
N GLN A 245 2.04 22.35 -28.17
CA GLN A 245 3.00 21.48 -28.81
C GLN A 245 3.77 20.68 -27.77
N THR A 246 3.98 19.39 -28.03
CA THR A 246 4.75 18.50 -27.18
C THR A 246 6.13 18.24 -27.75
N LYS A 247 7.16 18.46 -26.96
CA LYS A 247 8.51 17.96 -27.20
C LYS A 247 8.70 16.61 -26.52
N TRP A 248 9.02 15.59 -27.31
CA TRP A 248 9.29 14.25 -26.79
C TRP A 248 10.73 14.11 -26.33
N MET A 249 10.95 13.43 -25.20
CA MET A 249 12.28 13.14 -24.68
C MET A 249 12.85 11.91 -25.40
N ASP A 250 14.13 11.99 -25.74
CA ASP A 250 14.89 10.90 -26.37
C ASP A 250 15.43 9.96 -25.26
N ILE A 251 14.61 8.99 -24.89
CA ILE A 251 14.91 8.01 -23.84
C ILE A 251 15.23 6.67 -24.52
N PRO A 252 16.33 6.00 -24.16
CA PRO A 252 16.65 4.68 -24.69
C PRO A 252 15.51 3.68 -24.42
N THR A 253 15.08 2.97 -25.44
CA THR A 253 14.04 1.94 -25.33
C THR A 253 14.57 0.61 -25.88
N ASP A 254 14.03 -0.49 -25.36
CA ASP A 254 14.19 -1.81 -25.96
C ASP A 254 12.88 -2.16 -26.68
N PRO A 255 12.89 -2.28 -28.03
CA PRO A 255 11.66 -2.50 -28.79
C PRO A 255 11.05 -3.89 -28.58
N VAL A 256 11.83 -4.85 -28.06
CA VAL A 256 11.39 -6.23 -27.82
C VAL A 256 10.98 -6.44 -26.38
N LEU A 257 11.86 -6.11 -25.44
CA LEU A 257 11.60 -6.33 -24.01
C LEU A 257 10.85 -5.18 -23.37
N GLN A 258 10.95 -3.97 -23.94
CA GLN A 258 10.48 -2.72 -23.35
C GLN A 258 11.26 -2.37 -22.08
N THR A 259 11.05 -1.14 -21.61
CA THR A 259 11.65 -0.59 -20.39
C THR A 259 10.57 0.13 -19.58
N TYR A 260 10.92 0.65 -18.39
CA TYR A 260 9.98 1.37 -17.55
C TYR A 260 10.54 2.74 -17.14
N VAL A 261 9.65 3.71 -16.96
CA VAL A 261 9.95 4.99 -16.29
C VAL A 261 8.95 5.17 -15.14
N PRO A 262 9.22 4.61 -13.96
CA PRO A 262 8.31 4.73 -12.82
C PRO A 262 8.34 6.10 -12.13
N ARG A 263 9.36 6.93 -12.38
CA ARG A 263 9.52 8.24 -11.73
C ARG A 263 9.99 9.30 -12.71
N MET A 264 9.41 10.49 -12.62
CA MET A 264 9.79 11.70 -13.35
C MET A 264 9.45 12.93 -12.51
N GLU A 265 10.35 13.92 -12.52
CA GLU A 265 10.13 15.23 -11.92
C GLU A 265 10.95 16.29 -12.67
N TRP A 266 10.64 17.58 -12.47
CA TRP A 266 11.51 18.66 -12.88
C TRP A 266 12.77 18.69 -12.00
N ALA A 267 13.93 18.87 -12.62
CA ALA A 267 15.23 18.77 -11.95
C ALA A 267 15.60 20.02 -11.13
N GLY A 268 14.68 20.53 -10.32
CA GLY A 268 14.87 21.78 -9.54
C GLY A 268 14.90 23.04 -10.40
N ASN A 269 14.61 22.94 -11.70
CA ASN A 269 14.59 24.04 -12.67
C ASN A 269 13.54 23.76 -13.77
N SER A 270 13.28 24.71 -14.67
CA SER A 270 12.31 24.56 -15.77
C SER A 270 12.92 24.09 -17.10
N ASN A 271 14.20 23.73 -17.13
CA ASN A 271 14.91 23.36 -18.36
C ASN A 271 15.16 21.86 -18.49
N GLU A 272 15.11 21.12 -17.38
CA GLU A 272 15.48 19.72 -17.32
C GLU A 272 14.50 18.90 -16.49
N LEU A 273 14.22 17.68 -16.97
CA LEU A 273 13.55 16.64 -16.20
C LEU A 273 14.59 15.64 -15.69
N ILE A 274 14.33 15.09 -14.50
CA ILE A 274 14.99 13.87 -14.04
C ILE A 274 14.01 12.72 -14.13
N ILE A 275 14.47 11.58 -14.65
CA ILE A 275 13.68 10.36 -14.74
C ILE A 275 14.46 9.19 -14.14
N GLN A 276 13.72 8.20 -13.61
CA GLN A 276 14.27 6.88 -13.30
C GLN A 276 13.90 5.93 -14.44
N HIS A 277 14.88 5.42 -15.15
CA HIS A 277 14.73 4.47 -16.23
C HIS A 277 15.16 3.08 -15.78
N LEU A 278 14.28 2.09 -15.94
CA LEU A 278 14.53 0.69 -15.57
C LEU A 278 14.51 -0.20 -16.78
N ASN A 279 15.39 -1.22 -16.80
CA ASN A 279 15.26 -2.32 -17.72
C ASN A 279 14.06 -3.22 -17.37
N ARG A 280 13.66 -4.11 -18.26
CA ARG A 280 12.54 -5.04 -18.10
C ARG A 280 12.62 -5.88 -16.81
N LYS A 281 13.78 -6.39 -16.47
CA LYS A 281 14.00 -7.20 -15.24
C LYS A 281 14.02 -6.35 -13.96
N GLN A 282 13.93 -5.03 -14.05
CA GLN A 282 13.97 -4.08 -12.93
C GLN A 282 15.22 -4.24 -12.05
N ASN A 283 16.30 -4.70 -12.61
CA ASN A 283 17.58 -4.92 -11.92
C ASN A 283 18.71 -4.01 -12.39
N GLN A 284 18.42 -3.11 -13.33
CA GLN A 284 19.27 -2.02 -13.79
C GLN A 284 18.43 -0.74 -13.76
N SER A 285 18.92 0.27 -13.08
CA SER A 285 18.30 1.59 -12.95
C SER A 285 19.27 2.66 -13.39
N GLN A 286 18.80 3.60 -14.19
CA GLN A 286 19.51 4.80 -14.60
C GLN A 286 18.70 6.03 -14.21
N LEU A 287 19.33 6.98 -13.53
CA LEU A 287 18.79 8.31 -13.40
C LEU A 287 19.29 9.16 -14.55
N MET A 288 18.37 9.72 -15.31
CA MET A 288 18.69 10.46 -16.53
C MET A 288 18.17 11.89 -16.41
N LEU A 289 18.98 12.86 -16.85
CA LEU A 289 18.52 14.22 -17.11
C LEU A 289 18.11 14.34 -18.56
N CYS A 290 16.93 14.94 -18.79
CA CYS A 290 16.37 15.17 -20.11
C CYS A 290 16.17 16.66 -20.30
N ASN A 291 16.77 17.24 -21.34
CA ASN A 291 16.60 18.67 -21.67
C ASN A 291 15.21 18.91 -22.27
N ALA A 292 14.39 19.72 -21.61
CA ALA A 292 13.00 19.94 -21.97
C ALA A 292 12.81 20.61 -23.35
N ALA A 293 13.77 21.42 -23.80
CA ALA A 293 13.71 22.12 -25.09
C ALA A 293 14.18 21.25 -26.28
N THR A 294 15.25 20.47 -26.07
CA THR A 294 15.85 19.68 -27.16
C THR A 294 15.36 18.23 -27.18
N GLY A 295 14.94 17.70 -26.03
CA GLY A 295 14.60 16.29 -25.84
C GLY A 295 15.80 15.40 -25.53
N VAL A 296 17.02 15.88 -25.66
CA VAL A 296 18.25 15.09 -25.43
C VAL A 296 18.33 14.64 -23.98
N SER A 297 18.63 13.37 -23.76
CA SER A 297 18.81 12.78 -22.45
C SER A 297 20.21 12.20 -22.25
N HIS A 298 20.67 12.18 -20.98
CA HIS A 298 21.93 11.52 -20.61
C HIS A 298 21.84 10.97 -19.17
N THR A 299 22.51 9.87 -18.93
CA THR A 299 22.57 9.23 -17.60
C THR A 299 23.55 9.97 -16.70
N ILE A 300 23.07 10.29 -15.46
CA ILE A 300 23.89 10.90 -14.40
C ILE A 300 24.22 9.93 -13.28
N TYR A 301 23.44 8.87 -13.12
CA TYR A 301 23.64 7.88 -12.06
C TYR A 301 23.09 6.54 -12.50
N ALA A 302 23.78 5.44 -12.18
CA ALA A 302 23.35 4.11 -12.55
C ALA A 302 23.56 3.12 -11.40
N GLU A 303 22.62 2.21 -11.27
CA GLU A 303 22.66 1.12 -10.28
C GLU A 303 22.32 -0.20 -10.93
N THR A 304 22.90 -1.27 -10.39
CA THR A 304 22.55 -2.65 -10.75
C THR A 304 22.38 -3.48 -9.49
N ASP A 305 21.49 -4.48 -9.58
CA ASP A 305 21.26 -5.44 -8.51
C ASP A 305 21.20 -6.85 -9.11
N SER A 306 21.68 -7.84 -8.41
CA SER A 306 21.59 -9.25 -8.86
C SER A 306 20.18 -9.83 -8.80
N ALA A 307 19.27 -9.17 -8.08
CA ALA A 307 17.87 -9.53 -7.98
C ALA A 307 16.99 -8.44 -8.62
N TRP A 308 16.55 -7.45 -7.89
CA TRP A 308 15.76 -6.31 -8.39
C TRP A 308 16.11 -5.03 -7.63
N ILE A 309 15.75 -3.87 -8.18
CA ILE A 309 15.81 -2.57 -7.53
C ILE A 309 14.39 -2.20 -7.09
N ASP A 310 14.22 -1.90 -5.81
CA ASP A 310 12.92 -1.50 -5.27
C ASP A 310 12.52 -0.10 -5.73
N ILE A 311 11.27 0.01 -6.19
CA ILE A 311 10.61 1.28 -6.47
C ILE A 311 9.60 1.51 -5.35
N LEU A 312 10.08 2.04 -4.24
CA LEU A 312 9.22 2.32 -3.09
C LEU A 312 8.83 3.79 -3.05
N PRO A 313 7.60 4.11 -2.65
CA PRO A 313 7.16 5.49 -2.42
C PRO A 313 7.68 5.99 -1.06
N LEU A 314 8.99 6.15 -0.92
CA LEU A 314 9.60 6.58 0.34
C LEU A 314 9.26 8.03 0.70
N TRP A 315 8.93 8.83 -0.32
CA TRP A 315 8.69 10.27 -0.17
C TRP A 315 7.21 10.65 -0.19
N ASP A 316 6.32 9.71 -0.55
CA ASP A 316 4.91 10.02 -0.72
C ASP A 316 4.02 8.97 -0.06
N GLN A 317 3.26 9.40 0.94
CA GLN A 317 2.33 8.54 1.67
C GLN A 317 1.01 8.33 0.92
N ASP A 318 0.71 9.14 -0.09
CA ASP A 318 -0.52 9.08 -0.88
C ASP A 318 -0.37 8.21 -2.16
N TYR A 319 0.71 7.43 -2.29
CA TYR A 319 1.03 6.65 -3.49
C TYR A 319 1.19 7.49 -4.77
N ALA A 320 1.21 8.80 -4.69
CA ALA A 320 1.67 9.63 -5.76
C ALA A 320 3.18 9.43 -5.91
N MET A 321 3.67 9.37 -7.12
CA MET A 321 5.10 9.17 -7.39
C MET A 321 5.89 10.30 -6.76
N GLY A 322 6.44 10.05 -5.59
CA GLY A 322 7.12 11.02 -4.75
C GLY A 322 8.17 11.79 -5.50
N GLY A 323 8.29 13.04 -5.14
CA GLY A 323 9.27 13.94 -5.67
C GLY A 323 10.70 13.50 -5.36
N TRP A 324 11.60 14.33 -5.81
CA TRP A 324 13.03 14.25 -5.51
C TRP A 324 13.30 15.29 -4.43
N ASP A 325 14.00 14.92 -3.38
CA ASP A 325 14.43 15.88 -2.38
C ASP A 325 15.67 16.61 -2.87
N TRP A 326 15.42 17.73 -3.54
CA TRP A 326 16.47 18.57 -4.08
C TRP A 326 17.21 19.32 -2.98
N LEU A 327 18.53 19.38 -3.11
CA LEU A 327 19.43 20.02 -2.17
C LEU A 327 20.34 21.03 -2.90
N ASN A 328 20.88 21.97 -2.16
CA ASN A 328 21.86 22.93 -2.65
C ASN A 328 21.39 23.68 -3.93
N GLY A 329 20.11 24.13 -3.90
CA GLY A 329 19.50 24.83 -5.03
C GLY A 329 19.40 23.99 -6.30
N GLY A 330 19.09 22.71 -6.18
CA GLY A 330 18.90 21.78 -7.30
C GLY A 330 20.19 21.15 -7.84
N LYS A 331 21.33 21.36 -7.20
CA LYS A 331 22.64 20.81 -7.62
C LYS A 331 22.89 19.39 -7.09
N GLU A 332 22.14 18.97 -6.11
CA GLU A 332 22.22 17.67 -5.47
C GLU A 332 20.81 17.19 -5.11
N PHE A 333 20.64 15.90 -4.87
CA PHE A 333 19.41 15.30 -4.41
C PHE A 333 19.65 14.11 -3.49
N LEU A 334 18.66 13.72 -2.70
CA LEU A 334 18.67 12.48 -1.94
C LEU A 334 18.16 11.33 -2.80
N TRP A 335 18.84 10.20 -2.67
CA TRP A 335 18.50 8.96 -3.35
C TRP A 335 18.54 7.78 -2.38
N ALA A 336 17.54 6.89 -2.43
CA ALA A 336 17.51 5.67 -1.64
C ALA A 336 18.03 4.48 -2.44
N SER A 337 18.98 3.74 -1.91
CA SER A 337 19.59 2.59 -2.55
C SER A 337 19.93 1.49 -1.55
N GLU A 338 19.93 0.24 -2.02
CA GLU A 338 20.31 -0.95 -1.24
C GLU A 338 21.69 -1.51 -1.63
N LYS A 339 22.47 -0.77 -2.39
CA LYS A 339 23.72 -1.25 -3.01
C LYS A 339 24.82 -1.67 -2.04
N ASP A 340 24.77 -1.18 -0.80
CA ASP A 340 25.73 -1.55 0.27
C ASP A 340 25.20 -2.64 1.22
N GLY A 341 24.03 -3.24 0.91
CA GLY A 341 23.41 -4.30 1.69
C GLY A 341 22.28 -3.88 2.61
N TRP A 342 22.07 -2.57 2.80
CA TRP A 342 20.97 -1.97 3.56
C TRP A 342 20.28 -0.90 2.72
N ARG A 343 19.04 -0.58 3.01
CA ARG A 343 18.37 0.57 2.38
C ARG A 343 18.86 1.85 3.04
N HIS A 344 19.72 2.55 2.35
CA HIS A 344 20.33 3.80 2.82
C HIS A 344 20.00 4.98 1.92
N LEU A 345 20.21 6.19 2.46
CA LEU A 345 20.11 7.44 1.73
C LEU A 345 21.50 7.90 1.29
N TYR A 346 21.56 8.28 0.03
CA TYR A 346 22.74 8.84 -0.62
C TYR A 346 22.43 10.26 -1.09
N ARG A 347 23.35 11.17 -0.89
CA ARG A 347 23.32 12.50 -1.49
C ARG A 347 24.13 12.44 -2.77
N VAL A 348 23.49 12.72 -3.90
CA VAL A 348 24.08 12.58 -5.25
C VAL A 348 24.08 13.94 -5.93
N SER A 349 25.18 14.31 -6.59
CA SER A 349 25.26 15.52 -7.40
C SER A 349 24.60 15.32 -8.77
N THR A 350 23.95 16.36 -9.30
CA THR A 350 23.26 16.31 -10.62
C THR A 350 24.21 16.11 -11.80
N ASP A 351 25.53 16.36 -11.62
CA ASP A 351 26.54 16.02 -12.64
C ASP A 351 27.08 14.57 -12.51
N GLY A 352 26.54 13.80 -11.56
CA GLY A 352 26.90 12.41 -11.33
C GLY A 352 28.31 12.14 -10.77
N LYS A 353 29.08 13.20 -10.44
CA LYS A 353 30.48 13.07 -10.04
C LYS A 353 30.69 12.85 -8.54
N LYS A 354 29.72 13.21 -7.73
CA LYS A 354 29.83 13.12 -6.27
C LYS A 354 28.67 12.34 -5.68
N GLU A 355 29.00 11.42 -4.82
CA GLU A 355 28.06 10.67 -4.01
C GLU A 355 28.53 10.64 -2.57
N THR A 356 27.61 10.77 -1.62
CA THR A 356 27.90 10.68 -0.18
C THR A 356 26.84 9.82 0.48
N LEU A 357 27.25 8.76 1.18
CA LEU A 357 26.36 7.97 2.04
C LEU A 357 25.95 8.83 3.24
N VAL A 358 24.65 9.02 3.41
CA VAL A 358 24.07 9.85 4.49
C VAL A 358 23.75 9.01 5.72
N THR A 359 23.06 7.89 5.56
CA THR A 359 22.58 7.07 6.68
C THR A 359 23.47 5.86 6.90
N VAL A 360 24.61 6.07 7.59
CA VAL A 360 25.60 5.02 7.84
C VAL A 360 25.15 4.08 8.96
N GLY A 361 25.21 2.76 8.77
CA GLY A 361 24.95 1.76 9.80
C GLY A 361 24.38 0.45 9.28
N ASN A 362 24.16 -0.52 10.18
CA ASN A 362 23.53 -1.79 9.84
C ASN A 362 22.03 -1.72 10.10
N TYR A 363 21.30 -0.93 9.31
CA TYR A 363 19.86 -0.76 9.40
C TYR A 363 19.28 -0.27 8.08
N ASP A 364 18.00 -0.52 7.87
CA ASP A 364 17.25 0.00 6.73
C ASP A 364 16.55 1.33 7.08
N VAL A 365 16.64 2.31 6.20
CA VAL A 365 15.68 3.43 6.16
C VAL A 365 14.34 2.88 5.71
N MET A 366 13.32 3.03 6.56
CA MET A 366 11.97 2.53 6.28
C MET A 366 11.11 3.58 5.56
N ASP A 367 11.19 4.84 6.02
CA ASP A 367 10.48 5.98 5.42
C ASP A 367 11.37 7.23 5.55
N ILE A 368 11.30 8.15 4.60
CA ILE A 368 11.79 9.53 4.72
C ILE A 368 10.63 10.40 5.22
N VAL A 369 10.81 11.02 6.37
CA VAL A 369 9.73 11.82 6.99
C VAL A 369 9.85 13.29 6.64
N ARG A 370 11.08 13.83 6.68
CA ARG A 370 11.35 15.24 6.36
C ARG A 370 12.82 15.44 5.99
N VAL A 371 13.03 16.23 4.97
CA VAL A 371 14.33 16.82 4.66
C VAL A 371 14.31 18.28 5.09
N ASP A 372 15.12 18.63 6.06
CA ASP A 372 15.32 20.00 6.54
C ASP A 372 16.69 20.47 6.07
N GLU A 373 16.74 21.00 4.85
CA GLU A 373 17.97 21.49 4.26
C GLU A 373 18.56 22.67 5.07
N LYS A 374 17.70 23.56 5.56
CA LYS A 374 18.12 24.73 6.34
C LYS A 374 18.74 24.34 7.68
N GLY A 375 18.15 23.36 8.37
CA GLY A 375 18.68 22.80 9.61
C GLY A 375 19.83 21.82 9.39
N GLY A 376 19.99 21.35 8.15
CA GLY A 376 21.04 20.40 7.76
C GLY A 376 20.77 18.95 8.16
N TYR A 377 19.51 18.53 8.31
CA TYR A 377 19.11 17.20 8.74
C TYR A 377 18.13 16.52 7.80
N VAL A 378 18.21 15.19 7.75
CA VAL A 378 17.11 14.34 7.28
C VAL A 378 16.53 13.55 8.45
N TYR A 379 15.20 13.54 8.53
CA TYR A 379 14.40 12.78 9.49
C TYR A 379 13.83 11.55 8.80
N PHE A 380 14.02 10.38 9.39
CA PHE A 380 13.64 9.12 8.76
C PHE A 380 13.20 8.08 9.79
N MET A 381 12.41 7.11 9.35
CA MET A 381 12.04 5.98 10.19
C MET A 381 13.02 4.83 10.00
N ALA A 382 13.41 4.19 11.11
CA ALA A 382 14.26 3.01 11.11
C ALA A 382 14.02 2.16 12.37
N SER A 383 14.54 0.94 12.38
CA SER A 383 14.50 0.05 13.54
C SER A 383 15.76 -0.83 13.65
N PRO A 384 16.89 -0.26 14.01
CA PRO A 384 18.19 -0.98 14.04
C PRO A 384 18.25 -2.19 14.96
N SER A 385 17.48 -2.18 16.07
CA SER A 385 17.56 -3.20 17.12
C SER A 385 16.39 -4.19 17.12
N ASN A 386 15.24 -3.84 16.55
CA ASN A 386 14.04 -4.66 16.59
C ASN A 386 13.19 -4.46 15.32
N ALA A 387 13.28 -5.40 14.38
CA ALA A 387 12.61 -5.33 13.10
C ALA A 387 11.06 -5.33 13.18
N THR A 388 10.47 -5.61 14.35
CA THR A 388 9.01 -5.57 14.55
C THR A 388 8.48 -4.19 14.96
N GLN A 389 9.36 -3.23 15.22
CA GLN A 389 9.06 -1.89 15.70
C GLN A 389 9.53 -0.83 14.70
N LYS A 390 9.16 0.44 14.90
CA LYS A 390 9.54 1.54 14.01
C LYS A 390 9.70 2.84 14.78
N TYR A 391 10.83 3.53 14.62
CA TYR A 391 11.24 4.71 15.38
C TYR A 391 11.72 5.84 14.49
N LEU A 392 11.58 7.08 14.96
CA LEU A 392 12.10 8.26 14.28
C LEU A 392 13.56 8.50 14.64
N TYR A 393 14.35 8.70 13.60
CA TYR A 393 15.76 9.11 13.68
C TYR A 393 15.98 10.38 12.88
N ARG A 394 17.07 11.09 13.17
CA ARG A 394 17.63 12.11 12.29
C ARG A 394 19.13 11.91 12.12
N ILE A 395 19.66 12.37 11.01
CA ILE A 395 21.10 12.43 10.74
C ILE A 395 21.41 13.68 9.92
N LYS A 396 22.66 14.17 10.00
CA LYS A 396 23.09 15.29 9.17
C LYS A 396 23.11 14.93 7.69
N LEU A 397 22.65 15.84 6.84
CA LEU A 397 22.63 15.68 5.38
C LEU A 397 24.03 15.51 4.75
N ASP A 398 25.08 15.90 5.45
CA ASP A 398 26.47 15.69 5.02
C ASP A 398 27.03 14.31 5.36
N GLY A 399 26.23 13.43 5.98
CA GLY A 399 26.59 12.08 6.38
C GLY A 399 27.53 12.01 7.60
N ARG A 400 27.81 13.15 8.27
CA ARG A 400 28.69 13.18 9.44
C ARG A 400 27.94 12.83 10.72
N GLY A 401 28.58 12.07 11.59
CA GLY A 401 28.05 11.68 12.89
C GLY A 401 27.28 10.37 12.83
N LYS A 402 26.45 10.15 13.85
CA LYS A 402 25.58 8.95 13.97
C LYS A 402 24.13 9.38 13.90
N ALA A 403 23.29 8.48 13.44
CA ALA A 403 21.85 8.67 13.52
C ALA A 403 21.41 8.82 15.00
N GLU A 404 20.67 9.89 15.28
CA GLU A 404 20.13 10.22 16.60
C GLU A 404 18.70 9.72 16.69
N LEU A 405 18.39 8.88 17.70
CA LEU A 405 17.03 8.46 18.00
C LEU A 405 16.24 9.62 18.61
N LEU A 406 15.12 9.95 18.01
CA LEU A 406 14.22 11.02 18.49
C LEU A 406 12.96 10.48 19.17
N SER A 407 12.48 9.30 18.81
CA SER A 407 11.39 8.65 19.52
C SER A 407 11.81 8.31 20.95
N PRO A 408 10.95 8.51 21.97
CA PRO A 408 11.28 8.20 23.35
C PRO A 408 11.60 6.73 23.57
N ALA A 409 12.70 6.43 24.26
CA ALA A 409 13.17 5.05 24.50
C ALA A 409 12.19 4.20 25.33
N ASN A 410 11.34 4.84 26.14
CA ASN A 410 10.30 4.17 26.95
C ASN A 410 8.99 3.90 26.16
N GLN A 411 8.86 4.36 24.94
CA GLN A 411 7.73 4.14 24.06
C GLN A 411 8.06 3.05 23.03
N GLN A 412 8.20 1.80 23.48
CA GLN A 412 8.47 0.67 22.58
C GLN A 412 7.24 0.32 21.76
N GLY A 413 7.38 0.30 20.42
CA GLY A 413 6.30 0.02 19.48
C GLY A 413 6.52 0.61 18.10
N THR A 414 5.43 0.90 17.44
CA THR A 414 5.41 1.47 16.07
C THR A 414 4.99 2.93 16.13
N HIS A 415 5.89 3.79 15.69
CA HIS A 415 5.68 5.24 15.59
C HIS A 415 5.46 5.67 14.13
N SER A 416 4.75 6.78 13.94
CA SER A 416 4.74 7.56 12.71
C SER A 416 4.68 9.05 13.02
N TYR A 417 5.21 9.86 12.12
CA TYR A 417 5.32 11.31 12.31
C TYR A 417 4.98 12.05 11.02
N GLU A 418 4.23 13.13 11.17
CA GLU A 418 4.09 14.17 10.15
C GLU A 418 4.78 15.43 10.67
N ILE A 419 6.00 15.71 10.20
CA ILE A 419 6.84 16.79 10.71
C ILE A 419 6.56 18.08 9.96
N SER A 420 6.46 19.20 10.70
CA SER A 420 6.26 20.54 10.13
C SER A 420 7.38 20.95 9.17
N PRO A 421 7.13 21.86 8.19
CA PRO A 421 8.13 22.32 7.23
C PRO A 421 9.44 22.80 7.82
N ASP A 422 9.39 23.39 9.01
CA ASP A 422 10.53 23.93 9.75
C ASP A 422 11.06 23.01 10.87
N ALA A 423 10.58 21.77 10.91
CA ALA A 423 10.96 20.73 11.87
C ALA A 423 10.80 21.12 13.37
N ARG A 424 9.92 22.09 13.69
CA ARG A 424 9.63 22.47 15.09
C ARG A 424 8.60 21.61 15.74
N TYR A 425 7.58 21.19 14.99
CA TYR A 425 6.43 20.44 15.48
C TYR A 425 6.25 19.15 14.70
N ALA A 426 5.56 18.18 15.29
CA ALA A 426 5.11 17.00 14.59
C ALA A 426 3.76 16.52 15.11
N PHE A 427 2.97 15.92 14.23
CA PHE A 427 1.86 15.07 14.59
C PHE A 427 2.39 13.66 14.73
N HIS A 428 2.40 13.16 15.96
CA HIS A 428 2.92 11.86 16.33
C HIS A 428 1.78 10.87 16.51
N SER A 429 1.92 9.69 15.93
CA SER A 429 1.04 8.54 16.15
C SER A 429 1.86 7.38 16.68
N PHE A 430 1.32 6.70 17.68
CA PHE A 430 1.96 5.56 18.33
C PHE A 430 0.97 4.44 18.58
N SER A 431 1.42 3.20 18.46
CA SER A 431 0.76 2.03 19.03
C SER A 431 1.76 0.90 19.27
N ASN A 432 1.40 -0.01 20.17
CA ASN A 432 2.02 -1.32 20.26
C ASN A 432 0.93 -2.39 20.45
N PHE A 433 1.29 -3.65 20.62
CA PHE A 433 0.30 -4.73 20.67
C PHE A 433 -0.71 -4.64 21.82
N TYR A 434 -0.43 -3.85 22.87
CA TYR A 434 -1.32 -3.65 24.02
C TYR A 434 -1.82 -2.22 24.20
N THR A 435 -1.20 -1.23 23.56
CA THR A 435 -1.63 0.17 23.61
C THR A 435 -2.37 0.54 22.33
N PRO A 436 -3.64 0.95 22.39
CA PRO A 436 -4.40 1.42 21.24
C PRO A 436 -3.72 2.57 20.51
N GLY A 437 -4.03 2.73 19.22
CA GLY A 437 -3.51 3.82 18.41
C GLY A 437 -3.80 5.18 19.05
N THR A 438 -2.75 5.87 19.48
CA THR A 438 -2.81 7.17 20.16
C THR A 438 -2.11 8.22 19.32
N LYS A 439 -2.69 9.41 19.25
CA LYS A 439 -2.20 10.54 18.46
C LYS A 439 -2.01 11.76 19.35
N GLU A 440 -0.92 12.48 19.13
CA GLU A 440 -0.60 13.70 19.89
C GLU A 440 0.17 14.71 19.04
N TRP A 441 0.06 15.96 19.38
CA TRP A 441 0.92 17.03 18.87
C TRP A 441 2.13 17.19 19.77
N ILE A 442 3.32 17.25 19.19
CA ILE A 442 4.58 17.44 19.93
C ILE A 442 5.40 18.59 19.39
N ALA A 443 6.16 19.22 20.27
CA ALA A 443 7.37 19.94 19.90
C ALA A 443 8.45 18.90 19.62
N LEU A 444 8.99 18.88 18.41
CA LEU A 444 9.92 17.83 17.97
C LEU A 444 11.21 17.83 18.81
N ALA A 445 11.71 19.01 19.18
CA ALA A 445 12.83 19.13 20.10
C ALA A 445 12.47 18.60 21.49
N GLY A 446 13.12 17.49 21.89
CA GLY A 446 12.88 16.81 23.15
C GLY A 446 11.58 16.02 23.22
N HIS A 447 10.86 15.86 22.10
CA HIS A 447 9.65 15.05 21.95
C HIS A 447 8.59 15.35 23.05
N ARG A 448 8.24 16.62 23.21
CA ARG A 448 7.35 17.09 24.29
C ARG A 448 5.96 17.40 23.75
N GLY A 449 4.93 16.83 24.34
CA GLY A 449 3.55 17.17 23.99
C GLY A 449 3.28 18.68 24.13
N ILE A 450 2.55 19.23 23.16
CA ILE A 450 2.14 20.65 23.26
C ILE A 450 1.11 20.81 24.38
N ASN A 451 1.02 22.00 24.97
CA ASN A 451 0.12 22.32 26.08
C ASN A 451 0.27 21.41 27.33
N GLY A 452 1.44 20.75 27.49
CA GLY A 452 1.69 19.85 28.59
C GLY A 452 0.98 18.48 28.44
N GLU A 453 0.41 18.16 27.31
CA GLU A 453 -0.18 16.85 27.02
C GLU A 453 0.88 15.74 27.01
N ASN A 454 0.48 14.53 27.38
CA ASN A 454 1.35 13.36 27.40
C ASN A 454 0.56 12.10 27.03
N LYS A 455 -0.26 12.24 25.97
CA LYS A 455 -1.30 11.25 25.61
C LYS A 455 -0.75 9.85 25.37
N VAL A 456 0.40 9.73 24.75
CA VAL A 456 0.99 8.41 24.47
C VAL A 456 1.47 7.74 25.76
N ASN A 457 2.17 8.45 26.64
CA ASN A 457 2.60 7.88 27.92
C ASN A 457 1.41 7.53 28.81
N ASP A 458 0.37 8.36 28.83
CA ASP A 458 -0.87 8.10 29.58
C ASP A 458 -1.58 6.85 29.05
N ALA A 459 -1.65 6.69 27.72
CA ALA A 459 -2.23 5.51 27.09
C ALA A 459 -1.42 4.23 27.39
N ILE A 460 -0.08 4.31 27.40
CA ILE A 460 0.79 3.19 27.75
C ILE A 460 0.57 2.81 29.23
N ALA A 461 0.49 3.80 30.11
CA ALA A 461 0.29 3.57 31.55
C ALA A 461 -1.09 2.97 31.88
N ALA A 462 -2.12 3.33 31.12
CA ALA A 462 -3.48 2.82 31.27
C ALA A 462 -3.71 1.43 30.68
N ALA A 463 -2.84 0.97 29.77
CA ALA A 463 -3.02 -0.26 29.02
C ALA A 463 -2.60 -1.50 29.83
N ASP A 464 -3.44 -2.54 29.81
CA ASP A 464 -3.11 -3.85 30.41
C ASP A 464 -2.46 -4.78 29.37
N LYS A 465 -1.14 -4.87 29.43
CA LYS A 465 -0.35 -5.77 28.60
C LYS A 465 -0.73 -7.24 28.78
N SER A 466 -1.09 -7.66 29.99
CA SER A 466 -1.38 -9.05 30.34
C SER A 466 -2.70 -9.54 29.74
N ALA A 467 -3.67 -8.65 29.56
CA ALA A 467 -5.00 -8.97 29.03
C ALA A 467 -5.01 -9.37 27.56
N THR A 468 -3.94 -9.09 26.78
CA THR A 468 -3.94 -9.32 25.31
C THR A 468 -3.73 -10.78 24.95
N GLY A 469 -3.02 -11.55 25.76
CA GLY A 469 -2.56 -12.90 25.44
C GLY A 469 -1.53 -12.94 24.30
N ILE A 470 -1.04 -11.77 23.84
CA ILE A 470 -0.10 -11.66 22.71
C ILE A 470 1.34 -11.69 23.24
N SER A 471 2.21 -12.36 22.52
CA SER A 471 3.65 -12.32 22.76
C SER A 471 4.40 -12.37 21.44
N PHE A 472 5.53 -11.63 21.37
CA PHE A 472 6.49 -11.68 20.29
C PHE A 472 7.61 -12.65 20.68
N PHE A 473 8.09 -13.41 19.71
CA PHE A 473 9.18 -14.37 19.90
C PHE A 473 9.94 -14.57 18.59
N LYS A 474 11.10 -15.19 18.70
CA LYS A 474 11.87 -15.63 17.55
C LYS A 474 11.78 -17.15 17.44
N ILE A 475 11.60 -17.62 16.22
CA ILE A 475 11.62 -19.05 15.89
C ILE A 475 12.85 -19.34 15.04
N LYS A 476 13.64 -20.32 15.45
CA LYS A 476 14.81 -20.78 14.70
C LYS A 476 14.52 -22.16 14.12
N THR A 477 14.61 -22.27 12.80
CA THR A 477 14.42 -23.56 12.13
C THR A 477 15.64 -24.46 12.30
N ALA A 478 15.47 -25.75 11.98
CA ALA A 478 16.58 -26.71 11.98
C ALA A 478 17.72 -26.31 11.03
N GLU A 479 17.42 -25.54 9.97
CA GLU A 479 18.38 -25.00 9.01
C GLU A 479 19.08 -23.73 9.51
N GLY A 480 18.74 -23.27 10.71
CA GLY A 480 19.37 -22.09 11.34
C GLY A 480 18.75 -20.74 10.97
N VAL A 481 17.64 -20.70 10.21
CA VAL A 481 16.94 -19.46 9.88
C VAL A 481 16.16 -18.96 11.10
N GLU A 482 16.47 -17.73 11.54
CA GLU A 482 15.79 -17.08 12.66
C GLU A 482 14.76 -16.05 12.14
N MET A 483 13.49 -16.26 12.49
CA MET A 483 12.36 -15.46 12.05
C MET A 483 11.63 -14.83 13.23
N ASP A 484 11.13 -13.60 13.05
CA ASP A 484 10.26 -12.95 14.03
C ASP A 484 8.84 -13.48 13.88
N ALA A 485 8.16 -13.64 15.01
CA ALA A 485 6.80 -14.14 15.09
C ALA A 485 6.03 -13.45 16.22
N TRP A 486 4.72 -13.41 16.07
CA TRP A 486 3.82 -13.19 17.19
C TRP A 486 2.88 -14.37 17.37
N MET A 487 2.43 -14.58 18.61
CA MET A 487 1.32 -15.49 18.91
C MET A 487 0.31 -14.81 19.85
N ARG A 488 -0.95 -15.17 19.68
CA ARG A 488 -2.01 -14.93 20.64
C ARG A 488 -2.45 -16.26 21.24
N LYS A 489 -2.32 -16.39 22.56
CA LYS A 489 -2.67 -17.60 23.30
C LYS A 489 -4.17 -17.65 23.60
N PRO A 490 -4.75 -18.86 23.82
CA PRO A 490 -6.07 -19.00 24.44
C PRO A 490 -6.16 -18.23 25.76
N LEU A 491 -7.30 -17.58 26.04
CA LEU A 491 -7.46 -16.76 27.26
C LEU A 491 -7.29 -17.60 28.53
N ASN A 492 -7.85 -18.82 28.56
CA ASN A 492 -7.73 -19.74 29.68
C ASN A 492 -6.70 -20.82 29.38
N PHE A 493 -5.48 -20.39 29.01
CA PHE A 493 -4.42 -21.29 28.63
C PHE A 493 -3.95 -22.17 29.80
N ASP A 494 -4.03 -23.47 29.58
CA ASP A 494 -3.54 -24.52 30.50
C ASP A 494 -2.49 -25.35 29.77
N SER A 495 -1.21 -25.25 30.17
CA SER A 495 -0.09 -25.94 29.52
C SER A 495 -0.15 -27.47 29.57
N THR A 496 -1.04 -28.05 30.37
CA THR A 496 -1.26 -29.50 30.44
C THR A 496 -2.19 -30.04 29.36
N LYS A 497 -2.86 -29.15 28.61
CA LYS A 497 -3.81 -29.46 27.54
C LYS A 497 -3.23 -29.16 26.16
N LYS A 498 -3.87 -29.72 25.14
CA LYS A 498 -3.52 -29.49 23.72
C LYS A 498 -4.59 -28.63 23.05
N TYR A 499 -4.14 -27.62 22.29
CA TYR A 499 -4.97 -26.64 21.61
C TYR A 499 -4.72 -26.64 20.10
N PRO A 500 -5.74 -26.33 19.27
CA PRO A 500 -5.56 -26.10 17.86
C PRO A 500 -4.72 -24.85 17.62
N VAL A 501 -4.00 -24.84 16.50
CA VAL A 501 -3.25 -23.67 16.03
C VAL A 501 -3.72 -23.24 14.64
N ILE A 502 -3.90 -21.93 14.46
CA ILE A 502 -4.19 -21.34 13.16
C ILE A 502 -3.06 -20.36 12.81
N PHE A 503 -2.46 -20.57 11.64
CA PHE A 503 -1.45 -19.68 11.09
C PHE A 503 -2.09 -18.67 10.13
N TYR A 504 -1.77 -17.39 10.31
CA TYR A 504 -2.01 -16.34 9.33
C TYR A 504 -0.75 -16.11 8.52
N VAL A 505 -0.87 -16.17 7.21
CA VAL A 505 0.28 -16.05 6.31
C VAL A 505 0.06 -14.99 5.24
N TYR A 506 1.10 -14.16 5.03
CA TYR A 506 1.32 -13.36 3.83
C TYR A 506 2.83 -13.35 3.61
N THR A 507 3.33 -14.15 2.67
CA THR A 507 4.73 -14.58 2.66
C THR A 507 5.60 -13.89 1.61
N GLU A 508 5.02 -12.97 0.86
CA GLU A 508 5.62 -12.33 -0.30
C GLU A 508 6.24 -10.95 0.02
N PRO A 509 7.03 -10.36 -0.91
CA PRO A 509 7.78 -9.12 -0.65
C PRO A 509 6.96 -7.87 -0.30
N TRP A 510 5.65 -7.92 -0.37
CA TRP A 510 4.73 -6.79 -0.12
C TRP A 510 4.30 -6.61 1.33
N GLY A 511 4.34 -7.64 2.15
CA GLY A 511 3.71 -7.63 3.46
C GLY A 511 4.63 -8.04 4.61
N GLN A 512 4.79 -7.18 5.60
CA GLN A 512 5.29 -7.54 6.93
C GLN A 512 4.12 -7.85 7.83
N ASN A 513 4.05 -9.08 8.38
CA ASN A 513 2.97 -9.52 9.27
C ASN A 513 3.31 -9.34 10.75
N VAL A 514 4.58 -9.33 11.10
CA VAL A 514 5.04 -9.27 12.50
C VAL A 514 5.44 -7.86 12.84
N LYS A 515 4.44 -7.07 13.27
CA LYS A 515 4.61 -5.67 13.69
C LYS A 515 4.09 -5.49 15.11
N ASP A 516 4.84 -4.76 15.91
CA ASP A 516 4.39 -4.37 17.25
C ASP A 516 3.39 -3.20 17.14
N GLN A 517 2.13 -3.58 16.82
CA GLN A 517 1.00 -2.69 16.61
C GLN A 517 -0.26 -3.21 17.27
N TYR A 518 -1.12 -2.29 17.69
CA TYR A 518 -2.42 -2.63 18.25
C TYR A 518 -3.32 -3.36 17.24
N GLY A 519 -3.92 -4.45 17.68
CA GLY A 519 -4.83 -5.23 16.84
C GLY A 519 -4.15 -6.13 15.83
N ILE A 520 -2.81 -6.26 15.82
CA ILE A 520 -2.07 -7.09 14.86
C ILE A 520 -2.52 -8.55 14.85
N ALA A 521 -2.89 -9.09 15.99
CA ALA A 521 -3.36 -10.46 16.15
C ALA A 521 -4.90 -10.60 16.06
N ASN A 522 -5.59 -9.61 15.52
CA ASN A 522 -7.02 -9.69 15.28
C ASN A 522 -7.30 -10.35 13.91
N ASN A 523 -8.03 -11.44 13.93
CA ASN A 523 -8.53 -12.06 12.70
C ASN A 523 -9.87 -11.42 12.31
N ARG A 524 -9.84 -10.57 11.27
CA ARG A 524 -11.03 -9.81 10.82
C ARG A 524 -12.14 -10.69 10.22
N LEU A 525 -11.80 -11.90 9.79
CA LEU A 525 -12.76 -12.84 9.20
C LEU A 525 -13.41 -13.75 10.23
N TYR A 526 -12.86 -13.85 11.45
CA TYR A 526 -13.39 -14.73 12.46
C TYR A 526 -14.52 -14.07 13.25
N ASN A 527 -15.73 -14.61 13.16
CA ASN A 527 -16.86 -14.16 13.97
C ASN A 527 -16.73 -14.66 15.41
N GLY A 528 -16.25 -13.81 16.29
CA GLY A 528 -15.98 -14.12 17.69
C GLY A 528 -14.57 -13.72 18.10
N ASP A 529 -14.08 -14.35 19.17
CA ASP A 529 -12.71 -14.18 19.65
C ASP A 529 -11.98 -15.52 19.67
N MET A 530 -11.00 -15.69 18.79
CA MET A 530 -10.23 -16.93 18.65
C MET A 530 -9.56 -17.35 19.97
N ALA A 531 -9.09 -16.39 20.78
CA ALA A 531 -8.47 -16.69 22.07
C ALA A 531 -9.50 -17.18 23.09
N LYS A 532 -10.73 -16.63 23.10
CA LYS A 532 -11.85 -17.14 23.91
C LYS A 532 -12.27 -18.54 23.47
N ASP A 533 -12.30 -18.78 22.17
CA ASP A 533 -12.67 -20.08 21.61
C ASP A 533 -11.55 -21.12 21.77
N GLY A 534 -10.38 -20.74 22.27
CA GLY A 534 -9.29 -21.63 22.62
C GLY A 534 -8.38 -22.02 21.45
N TYR A 535 -8.11 -21.09 20.53
CA TYR A 535 -7.09 -21.23 19.50
C TYR A 535 -5.78 -20.55 19.88
N PHE A 536 -4.67 -21.17 19.52
CA PHE A 536 -3.45 -20.41 19.23
C PHE A 536 -3.58 -19.77 17.88
N TYR A 537 -3.26 -18.49 17.77
CA TYR A 537 -3.22 -17.74 16.52
C TYR A 537 -1.82 -17.15 16.34
N ILE A 538 -1.15 -17.50 15.24
CA ILE A 538 0.28 -17.24 15.04
C ILE A 538 0.53 -16.67 13.66
N SER A 539 1.47 -15.74 13.54
CA SER A 539 2.04 -15.33 12.25
C SER A 539 3.56 -15.18 12.36
N ILE A 540 4.24 -15.40 11.25
CA ILE A 540 5.70 -15.47 11.16
C ILE A 540 6.13 -14.69 9.91
N ASP A 541 7.17 -13.87 10.03
CA ASP A 541 7.81 -13.22 8.88
C ASP A 541 8.99 -14.07 8.38
N ASN A 542 8.80 -14.69 7.23
CA ASN A 542 9.82 -15.50 6.53
C ASN A 542 10.82 -14.63 5.77
N ARG A 543 11.89 -15.23 5.27
CA ARG A 543 12.79 -14.59 4.30
C ARG A 543 12.01 -14.15 3.06
N GLY A 544 12.37 -12.99 2.51
CA GLY A 544 11.69 -12.37 1.36
C GLY A 544 10.65 -11.34 1.73
N THR A 545 10.13 -11.34 2.96
CA THR A 545 9.22 -10.27 3.43
C THR A 545 9.98 -8.93 3.55
N PRO A 546 9.29 -7.77 3.45
CA PRO A 546 9.93 -6.44 3.46
C PRO A 546 10.35 -5.98 4.87
N VAL A 547 10.68 -6.92 5.74
CA VAL A 547 11.18 -6.65 7.09
C VAL A 547 12.51 -5.89 6.99
N PRO A 548 12.77 -4.89 7.86
CA PRO A 548 14.01 -4.12 7.84
C PRO A 548 15.21 -4.90 8.39
N LYS A 549 15.56 -5.98 7.69
CA LYS A 549 16.70 -6.90 7.98
C LYS A 549 17.75 -6.90 6.86
N GLY A 550 17.77 -5.85 6.06
CA GLY A 550 18.71 -5.67 4.97
C GLY A 550 18.34 -6.38 3.66
N ARG A 551 19.08 -6.05 2.62
CA ARG A 551 18.88 -6.54 1.25
C ARG A 551 18.91 -8.08 1.17
N GLN A 552 19.84 -8.74 1.86
CA GLN A 552 19.98 -10.19 1.79
C GLN A 552 18.70 -10.93 2.25
N TRP A 553 18.05 -10.43 3.30
CA TRP A 553 16.79 -10.97 3.78
C TRP A 553 15.68 -10.79 2.73
N ARG A 554 15.47 -9.56 2.26
CA ARG A 554 14.39 -9.24 1.33
C ARG A 554 14.52 -9.95 -0.01
N LYS A 555 15.73 -10.04 -0.57
CA LYS A 555 15.97 -10.58 -1.91
C LYS A 555 16.29 -12.09 -1.96
N SER A 556 16.22 -12.76 -0.80
CA SER A 556 16.44 -14.22 -0.72
C SER A 556 15.43 -15.05 -1.52
N VAL A 557 14.26 -14.49 -1.80
CA VAL A 557 13.18 -15.13 -2.57
C VAL A 557 13.28 -14.90 -4.08
N TYR A 558 14.27 -14.15 -4.56
CA TYR A 558 14.44 -13.92 -5.99
C TYR A 558 14.51 -15.25 -6.74
N ARG A 559 13.61 -15.42 -7.74
CA ARG A 559 13.37 -16.66 -8.50
C ARG A 559 12.93 -17.86 -7.65
N LYS A 560 12.46 -17.63 -6.41
CA LYS A 560 12.12 -18.68 -5.45
C LYS A 560 10.83 -18.41 -4.67
N ILE A 561 9.97 -17.50 -5.15
CA ILE A 561 8.64 -17.34 -4.57
C ILE A 561 7.85 -18.64 -4.74
N GLY A 562 7.18 -19.07 -3.69
CA GLY A 562 6.50 -20.38 -3.63
C GLY A 562 7.40 -21.54 -3.19
N LEU A 563 8.69 -21.29 -2.98
CA LEU A 563 9.67 -22.27 -2.50
C LEU A 563 10.28 -21.84 -1.16
N VAL A 564 11.16 -20.83 -1.14
CA VAL A 564 11.88 -20.40 0.08
C VAL A 564 10.93 -19.90 1.15
N ASN A 565 10.03 -18.98 0.79
CA ASN A 565 9.03 -18.43 1.70
C ASN A 565 8.09 -19.51 2.27
N ILE A 566 7.72 -20.52 1.47
CA ILE A 566 6.86 -21.63 1.89
C ILE A 566 7.62 -22.62 2.78
N SER A 567 8.87 -22.97 2.41
CA SER A 567 9.73 -23.79 3.25
C SER A 567 9.97 -23.16 4.63
N ASP A 568 10.27 -21.86 4.69
CA ASP A 568 10.47 -21.16 5.95
C ASP A 568 9.25 -21.25 6.87
N GLN A 569 8.05 -21.03 6.33
CA GLN A 569 6.79 -21.15 7.08
C GLN A 569 6.56 -22.57 7.59
N ALA A 570 6.77 -23.58 6.72
CA ALA A 570 6.58 -24.96 7.09
C ALA A 570 7.60 -25.45 8.14
N MET A 571 8.89 -25.04 8.01
CA MET A 571 9.91 -25.42 8.99
C MET A 571 9.67 -24.75 10.34
N ALA A 572 9.23 -23.48 10.35
CA ALA A 572 8.83 -22.80 11.58
C ALA A 572 7.61 -23.49 12.23
N ALA A 573 6.61 -23.85 11.43
CA ALA A 573 5.46 -24.59 11.93
C ALA A 573 5.88 -25.94 12.56
N LYS A 574 6.82 -26.67 11.94
CA LYS A 574 7.37 -27.92 12.51
C LYS A 574 7.97 -27.71 13.91
N GLU A 575 8.68 -26.61 14.13
CA GLU A 575 9.24 -26.30 15.46
C GLU A 575 8.12 -25.97 16.47
N ILE A 576 7.11 -25.21 16.05
CA ILE A 576 5.94 -24.87 16.90
C ILE A 576 5.14 -26.13 17.27
N LEU A 577 4.99 -27.08 16.35
CA LEU A 577 4.26 -28.31 16.61
C LEU A 577 4.95 -29.26 17.62
N LYS A 578 6.22 -29.01 17.96
CA LYS A 578 6.92 -29.71 19.06
C LYS A 578 6.47 -29.21 20.46
N TRP A 579 5.81 -28.07 20.55
CA TRP A 579 5.35 -27.56 21.84
C TRP A 579 4.27 -28.48 22.43
N PRO A 580 4.39 -28.86 23.72
CA PRO A 580 3.58 -29.91 24.32
C PRO A 580 2.09 -29.59 24.35
N TYR A 581 1.74 -28.33 24.26
CA TYR A 581 0.37 -27.81 24.32
C TYR A 581 -0.24 -27.55 22.92
N ILE A 582 0.45 -27.87 21.82
CA ILE A 582 -0.12 -27.76 20.48
C ILE A 582 -0.66 -29.12 20.02
N ASP A 583 -1.89 -29.13 19.50
CA ASP A 583 -2.52 -30.28 18.88
C ASP A 583 -2.17 -30.33 17.38
N SER A 584 -1.19 -31.15 17.05
CA SER A 584 -0.71 -31.33 15.67
C SER A 584 -1.77 -31.93 14.72
N SER A 585 -2.88 -32.47 15.24
CA SER A 585 -4.01 -32.96 14.43
C SER A 585 -4.96 -31.84 14.01
N ARG A 586 -4.87 -30.66 14.64
CA ARG A 586 -5.72 -29.48 14.41
C ARG A 586 -4.89 -28.26 14.06
N VAL A 587 -4.35 -28.24 12.83
CA VAL A 587 -3.51 -27.17 12.30
C VAL A 587 -4.23 -26.52 11.13
N GLY A 588 -4.59 -25.25 11.31
CA GLY A 588 -5.20 -24.41 10.28
C GLY A 588 -4.22 -23.40 9.70
N VAL A 589 -4.43 -22.99 8.45
CA VAL A 589 -3.70 -21.90 7.79
C VAL A 589 -4.65 -21.08 6.92
N TRP A 590 -4.46 -19.77 6.87
CA TRP A 590 -5.24 -18.95 5.98
C TRP A 590 -4.46 -17.70 5.53
N GLY A 591 -4.84 -17.20 4.37
CA GLY A 591 -4.32 -15.95 3.85
C GLY A 591 -5.08 -15.46 2.63
N TRP A 592 -4.81 -14.22 2.24
CA TRP A 592 -5.45 -13.49 1.16
C TRP A 592 -4.40 -13.06 0.14
N SER A 593 -4.73 -13.08 -1.19
CA SER A 593 -3.81 -12.68 -2.25
C SER A 593 -2.53 -13.53 -2.23
N GLY A 594 -1.33 -12.96 -2.12
CA GLY A 594 -0.09 -13.70 -1.88
C GLY A 594 -0.15 -14.62 -0.66
N GLY A 595 -0.91 -14.26 0.38
CA GLY A 595 -1.20 -15.14 1.51
C GLY A 595 -2.12 -16.32 1.15
N GLY A 596 -3.05 -16.11 0.22
CA GLY A 596 -3.86 -17.18 -0.36
C GLY A 596 -3.00 -18.16 -1.16
N SER A 597 -2.08 -17.65 -1.99
CA SER A 597 -1.09 -18.45 -2.72
C SER A 597 -0.19 -19.25 -1.78
N ALA A 598 0.24 -18.62 -0.68
CA ALA A 598 1.02 -19.29 0.36
C ALA A 598 0.20 -20.40 1.05
N THR A 599 -1.07 -20.14 1.37
CA THR A 599 -1.98 -21.14 1.95
C THR A 599 -2.12 -22.36 1.05
N LEU A 600 -2.34 -22.16 -0.26
CA LEU A 600 -2.41 -23.25 -1.24
C LEU A 600 -1.09 -24.03 -1.29
N ASN A 601 0.05 -23.35 -1.41
CA ASN A 601 1.35 -23.99 -1.41
C ASN A 601 1.63 -24.78 -0.13
N LEU A 602 1.31 -24.24 1.05
CA LEU A 602 1.47 -24.93 2.32
C LEU A 602 0.57 -26.18 2.42
N MET A 603 -0.69 -26.09 2.00
CA MET A 603 -1.61 -27.22 1.98
C MET A 603 -1.18 -28.34 1.01
N PHE A 604 -0.57 -27.98 -0.11
CA PHE A 604 -0.21 -28.93 -1.17
C PHE A 604 1.22 -29.47 -1.02
N GLN A 605 2.17 -28.67 -0.55
CA GLN A 605 3.56 -29.12 -0.39
C GLN A 605 3.84 -29.77 0.99
N TYR A 606 3.04 -29.39 2.03
CA TYR A 606 3.21 -29.87 3.41
C TYR A 606 1.89 -30.39 4.02
N PRO A 607 1.18 -31.33 3.35
CA PRO A 607 -0.11 -31.84 3.83
C PRO A 607 0.00 -32.59 5.16
N GLU A 608 1.20 -33.05 5.55
CA GLU A 608 1.47 -33.65 6.84
C GLU A 608 1.39 -32.65 7.99
N ILE A 609 1.59 -31.34 7.72
CA ILE A 609 1.50 -30.26 8.70
C ILE A 609 0.09 -29.64 8.71
N TYR A 610 -0.34 -29.11 7.57
CA TYR A 610 -1.55 -28.30 7.46
C TYR A 610 -2.77 -29.15 7.12
N LYS A 611 -3.78 -29.14 8.01
CA LYS A 611 -4.99 -29.99 7.91
C LYS A 611 -6.20 -29.24 7.39
N THR A 612 -6.23 -27.92 7.58
CA THR A 612 -7.35 -27.05 7.19
C THR A 612 -6.80 -25.75 6.59
N GLY A 613 -7.23 -25.40 5.39
CA GLY A 613 -6.80 -24.17 4.72
C GLY A 613 -7.95 -23.31 4.23
N VAL A 614 -7.83 -21.98 4.36
CA VAL A 614 -8.72 -21.02 3.70
C VAL A 614 -7.86 -20.10 2.82
N ALA A 615 -7.94 -20.30 1.51
CA ALA A 615 -7.21 -19.52 0.51
C ALA A 615 -8.17 -18.54 -0.19
N ILE A 616 -7.86 -17.25 -0.10
CA ILE A 616 -8.73 -16.18 -0.62
C ILE A 616 -7.99 -15.43 -1.71
N ALA A 617 -8.61 -15.24 -2.89
CA ALA A 617 -8.12 -14.47 -4.02
C ALA A 617 -6.64 -14.78 -4.36
N ALA A 618 -6.32 -16.08 -4.46
CA ALA A 618 -4.96 -16.59 -4.56
C ALA A 618 -4.46 -16.63 -6.01
N VAL A 619 -3.17 -16.30 -6.23
CA VAL A 619 -2.46 -16.61 -7.47
C VAL A 619 -2.19 -18.13 -7.49
N GLY A 620 -2.93 -18.86 -8.30
CA GLY A 620 -2.79 -20.30 -8.47
C GLY A 620 -1.64 -20.69 -9.41
N ASN A 621 -1.36 -19.84 -10.40
CA ASN A 621 -0.31 -20.01 -11.39
C ASN A 621 0.44 -18.70 -11.61
N GLN A 622 1.71 -18.63 -11.28
CA GLN A 622 2.52 -17.43 -11.39
C GLN A 622 2.68 -16.90 -12.82
N LEU A 623 2.49 -17.73 -13.84
CA LEU A 623 2.53 -17.33 -15.25
C LEU A 623 1.30 -16.52 -15.69
N THR A 624 0.25 -16.46 -14.88
CA THR A 624 -1.00 -15.74 -15.18
C THR A 624 -1.16 -14.45 -14.39
N TYR A 625 -0.16 -14.07 -13.60
CA TYR A 625 -0.14 -12.80 -12.89
C TYR A 625 0.63 -11.75 -13.70
N ASP A 626 0.47 -10.47 -13.36
CA ASP A 626 1.04 -9.38 -14.14
C ASP A 626 2.56 -9.44 -14.25
N ASN A 627 3.08 -8.88 -15.35
CA ASN A 627 4.49 -8.96 -15.69
C ASN A 627 5.37 -8.08 -14.79
N ILE A 628 4.91 -6.89 -14.34
CA ILE A 628 5.74 -5.98 -13.56
C ILE A 628 6.06 -6.59 -12.20
N TYR A 629 5.07 -7.15 -11.49
CA TYR A 629 5.27 -7.84 -10.22
C TYR A 629 6.07 -9.13 -10.41
N GLN A 630 5.56 -10.01 -11.27
CA GLN A 630 6.09 -11.36 -11.36
C GLN A 630 7.52 -11.39 -11.88
N GLU A 631 7.83 -10.56 -12.88
CA GLU A 631 9.18 -10.52 -13.45
C GLU A 631 10.19 -9.81 -12.54
N ARG A 632 9.74 -8.84 -11.74
CA ARG A 632 10.57 -8.22 -10.69
C ARG A 632 11.15 -9.28 -9.75
N TYR A 633 10.30 -10.20 -9.31
CA TYR A 633 10.69 -11.17 -8.27
C TYR A 633 11.12 -12.53 -8.83
N MET A 634 10.67 -12.89 -10.03
CA MET A 634 10.91 -14.20 -10.62
C MET A 634 11.78 -14.19 -11.87
N GLY A 635 12.14 -13.01 -12.40
CA GLY A 635 12.82 -12.92 -13.70
C GLY A 635 11.90 -13.16 -14.89
N LEU A 636 12.45 -13.37 -16.09
CA LEU A 636 11.66 -13.56 -17.30
C LEU A 636 11.32 -15.04 -17.54
N PRO A 637 10.03 -15.38 -17.77
CA PRO A 637 9.64 -16.78 -18.06
C PRO A 637 10.36 -17.37 -19.28
N GLN A 638 10.76 -16.54 -20.25
CA GLN A 638 11.54 -16.98 -21.40
C GLN A 638 12.93 -17.52 -21.03
N GLU A 639 13.47 -17.09 -19.89
CA GLU A 639 14.80 -17.49 -19.41
C GLU A 639 14.71 -18.60 -18.35
N ASN A 640 13.62 -18.62 -17.52
CA ASN A 640 13.54 -19.46 -16.33
C ASN A 640 12.12 -19.96 -16.00
N LYS A 641 11.36 -20.37 -17.00
CA LYS A 641 9.97 -20.85 -16.86
C LYS A 641 9.79 -21.90 -15.76
N GLU A 642 10.77 -22.76 -15.55
CA GLU A 642 10.74 -23.79 -14.50
C GLU A 642 10.63 -23.23 -13.08
N ASP A 643 11.19 -22.04 -12.81
CA ASP A 643 11.06 -21.41 -11.49
C ASP A 643 9.61 -20.99 -11.23
N PHE A 644 8.92 -20.46 -12.24
CA PHE A 644 7.48 -20.12 -12.18
C PHE A 644 6.63 -21.36 -11.93
N ILE A 645 6.89 -22.45 -12.65
CA ILE A 645 6.17 -23.72 -12.49
C ILE A 645 6.34 -24.26 -11.07
N LYS A 646 7.59 -24.33 -10.59
CA LYS A 646 7.91 -24.84 -9.25
C LYS A 646 7.36 -23.98 -8.12
N GLY A 647 7.27 -22.65 -8.33
CA GLY A 647 6.70 -21.72 -7.35
C GLY A 647 5.17 -21.70 -7.34
N SER A 648 4.50 -22.21 -8.37
CA SER A 648 3.04 -22.14 -8.52
C SER A 648 2.31 -23.22 -7.75
N PRO A 649 1.29 -22.87 -6.94
CA PRO A 649 0.48 -23.85 -6.21
C PRO A 649 -0.13 -24.95 -7.09
N ILE A 650 -0.59 -24.60 -8.29
CA ILE A 650 -1.24 -25.52 -9.23
C ILE A 650 -0.38 -26.77 -9.53
N THR A 651 0.95 -26.63 -9.51
CA THR A 651 1.90 -27.73 -9.73
C THR A 651 1.75 -28.85 -8.71
N TYR A 652 1.32 -28.51 -7.49
CA TYR A 652 1.21 -29.40 -6.36
C TYR A 652 -0.24 -29.78 -6.00
N ALA A 653 -1.23 -29.35 -6.78
CA ALA A 653 -2.66 -29.53 -6.51
C ALA A 653 -3.05 -31.00 -6.24
N LYS A 654 -2.39 -31.96 -6.93
CA LYS A 654 -2.55 -33.39 -6.74
C LYS A 654 -2.29 -33.90 -5.30
N ASN A 655 -1.55 -33.13 -4.50
CA ASN A 655 -1.14 -33.51 -3.15
C ASN A 655 -2.12 -33.09 -2.06
N LEU A 656 -3.20 -32.36 -2.39
CA LEU A 656 -4.19 -31.94 -1.39
C LEU A 656 -4.72 -33.14 -0.62
N GLN A 657 -4.60 -33.13 0.72
CA GLN A 657 -5.09 -34.17 1.62
C GLN A 657 -6.02 -33.63 2.70
N GLY A 658 -5.88 -32.37 3.04
CA GLY A 658 -6.68 -31.70 4.08
C GLY A 658 -7.96 -31.06 3.53
N ASN A 659 -8.64 -30.31 4.38
CA ASN A 659 -9.85 -29.56 4.04
C ASN A 659 -9.48 -28.18 3.51
N LEU A 660 -9.90 -27.84 2.29
CA LEU A 660 -9.64 -26.55 1.64
C LEU A 660 -10.95 -25.83 1.38
N LEU A 661 -11.05 -24.58 1.85
CA LEU A 661 -12.02 -23.59 1.36
C LEU A 661 -11.28 -22.63 0.43
N TYR A 662 -11.69 -22.62 -0.83
CA TYR A 662 -11.14 -21.71 -1.83
C TYR A 662 -12.16 -20.61 -2.13
N VAL A 663 -11.77 -19.34 -1.98
CA VAL A 663 -12.66 -18.18 -2.12
C VAL A 663 -12.09 -17.24 -3.17
N HIS A 664 -12.93 -16.78 -4.11
CA HIS A 664 -12.49 -15.81 -5.13
C HIS A 664 -13.64 -14.93 -5.62
N GLY A 665 -13.34 -13.67 -5.97
CA GLY A 665 -14.27 -12.76 -6.63
C GLY A 665 -14.24 -12.94 -8.14
N THR A 666 -15.40 -13.03 -8.80
CA THR A 666 -15.42 -13.19 -10.28
C THR A 666 -15.12 -11.89 -11.03
N GLY A 667 -15.17 -10.75 -10.35
CA GLY A 667 -14.77 -9.44 -10.86
C GLY A 667 -13.42 -8.98 -10.32
N ASP A 668 -12.55 -9.92 -9.90
CA ASP A 668 -11.20 -9.62 -9.42
C ASP A 668 -10.34 -9.13 -10.59
N ASP A 669 -10.01 -7.84 -10.57
CA ASP A 669 -9.24 -7.13 -11.60
C ASP A 669 -7.72 -7.20 -11.36
N ASN A 670 -7.31 -7.82 -10.25
CA ASN A 670 -5.91 -8.00 -9.86
C ASN A 670 -5.48 -9.47 -10.08
N VAL A 671 -5.99 -10.39 -9.26
CA VAL A 671 -5.81 -11.82 -9.47
C VAL A 671 -7.05 -12.34 -10.18
N HIS A 672 -7.01 -12.38 -11.50
CA HIS A 672 -8.16 -12.73 -12.30
C HIS A 672 -8.73 -14.11 -11.96
N TYR A 673 -10.06 -14.25 -12.05
CA TYR A 673 -10.77 -15.45 -11.68
C TYR A 673 -10.32 -16.71 -12.43
N SER A 674 -9.69 -16.56 -13.61
CA SER A 674 -9.04 -17.66 -14.34
C SER A 674 -7.98 -18.40 -13.53
N ASN A 675 -7.32 -17.73 -12.56
CA ASN A 675 -6.42 -18.39 -11.60
C ASN A 675 -7.18 -19.44 -10.77
N ALA A 676 -8.41 -19.11 -10.35
CA ALA A 676 -9.27 -20.07 -9.63
C ALA A 676 -9.71 -21.20 -10.54
N GLU A 677 -10.19 -20.91 -11.74
CA GLU A 677 -10.69 -21.92 -12.68
C GLU A 677 -9.61 -22.91 -13.09
N MET A 678 -8.39 -22.44 -13.39
CA MET A 678 -7.25 -23.31 -13.69
C MET A 678 -6.92 -24.25 -12.52
N LEU A 679 -6.87 -23.74 -11.30
CA LEU A 679 -6.60 -24.55 -10.11
C LEU A 679 -7.73 -25.55 -9.82
N ILE A 680 -8.99 -25.10 -9.93
CA ILE A 680 -10.17 -25.96 -9.79
C ILE A 680 -10.11 -27.12 -10.78
N ASN A 681 -9.83 -26.84 -12.05
CA ASN A 681 -9.70 -27.86 -13.09
C ASN A 681 -8.63 -28.90 -12.75
N GLU A 682 -7.49 -28.46 -12.21
CA GLU A 682 -6.41 -29.38 -11.82
C GLU A 682 -6.79 -30.22 -10.57
N LEU A 683 -7.45 -29.62 -9.57
CA LEU A 683 -7.98 -30.36 -8.42
C LEU A 683 -9.01 -31.41 -8.82
N VAL A 684 -9.94 -31.06 -9.74
CA VAL A 684 -10.93 -32.00 -10.31
C VAL A 684 -10.25 -33.15 -11.04
N LYS A 685 -9.27 -32.88 -11.89
CA LYS A 685 -8.48 -33.89 -12.63
C LYS A 685 -7.86 -34.93 -11.71
N TYR A 686 -7.42 -34.54 -10.50
CA TYR A 686 -6.86 -35.46 -9.51
C TYR A 686 -7.88 -35.92 -8.47
N ASN A 687 -9.18 -35.69 -8.70
CA ASN A 687 -10.27 -36.07 -7.77
C ASN A 687 -10.03 -35.57 -6.34
N ARG A 688 -9.53 -34.35 -6.19
CA ARG A 688 -9.33 -33.71 -4.88
C ARG A 688 -10.58 -32.95 -4.49
N GLN A 689 -11.10 -33.24 -3.31
CA GLN A 689 -12.31 -32.59 -2.80
C GLN A 689 -11.97 -31.30 -2.08
N PHE A 690 -12.74 -30.26 -2.31
CA PHE A 690 -12.59 -28.92 -1.70
C PHE A 690 -13.95 -28.20 -1.69
N GLN A 691 -14.03 -27.12 -0.92
CA GLN A 691 -15.17 -26.21 -0.97
C GLN A 691 -14.78 -24.96 -1.76
N LEU A 692 -15.69 -24.46 -2.59
CA LEU A 692 -15.51 -23.27 -3.39
C LEU A 692 -16.58 -22.24 -3.04
N MET A 693 -16.15 -20.96 -2.90
CA MET A 693 -17.06 -19.82 -2.88
C MET A 693 -16.62 -18.77 -3.89
N SER A 694 -17.38 -18.65 -4.96
CA SER A 694 -17.22 -17.59 -5.96
C SER A 694 -18.15 -16.42 -5.60
N TYR A 695 -17.58 -15.22 -5.41
CA TYR A 695 -18.34 -14.00 -5.16
C TYR A 695 -18.59 -13.25 -6.49
N PRO A 696 -19.85 -13.26 -7.01
CA PRO A 696 -20.15 -12.64 -8.30
C PRO A 696 -19.82 -11.15 -8.31
N ASN A 697 -19.07 -10.67 -9.30
CA ASN A 697 -18.63 -9.28 -9.53
C ASN A 697 -17.91 -8.62 -8.36
N ARG A 698 -17.43 -9.35 -7.35
CA ARG A 698 -16.60 -8.77 -6.30
C ARG A 698 -15.16 -8.68 -6.80
N THR A 699 -14.52 -7.54 -6.50
CA THR A 699 -13.13 -7.27 -6.83
C THR A 699 -12.19 -8.04 -5.90
N HIS A 700 -10.89 -7.76 -5.98
CA HIS A 700 -9.86 -8.40 -5.16
C HIS A 700 -10.09 -8.28 -3.65
N SER A 701 -10.76 -7.23 -3.19
CA SER A 701 -11.05 -7.00 -1.77
C SER A 701 -12.28 -7.77 -1.25
N ILE A 702 -13.12 -8.32 -2.11
CA ILE A 702 -14.36 -9.06 -1.78
C ILE A 702 -15.15 -8.36 -0.65
N SER A 703 -15.32 -7.05 -0.78
CA SER A 703 -15.97 -6.21 0.24
C SER A 703 -17.19 -5.45 -0.28
N GLU A 704 -17.36 -5.39 -1.61
CA GLU A 704 -18.41 -4.63 -2.27
C GLU A 704 -19.76 -5.32 -2.12
N GLY A 705 -20.82 -4.50 -2.14
CA GLY A 705 -22.20 -4.96 -2.07
C GLY A 705 -22.67 -5.34 -0.68
N ALA A 706 -23.98 -5.29 -0.48
CA ALA A 706 -24.60 -5.58 0.80
C ALA A 706 -24.34 -7.02 1.25
N GLY A 707 -23.96 -7.22 2.51
CA GLY A 707 -23.82 -8.53 3.14
C GLY A 707 -22.54 -9.30 2.78
N THR A 708 -21.72 -8.85 1.80
CA THR A 708 -20.55 -9.61 1.34
C THR A 708 -19.55 -9.92 2.46
N SER A 709 -19.12 -8.91 3.21
CA SER A 709 -18.15 -9.09 4.30
C SER A 709 -18.71 -9.97 5.43
N GLN A 710 -20.00 -9.82 5.76
CA GLN A 710 -20.66 -10.65 6.78
C GLN A 710 -20.75 -12.11 6.35
N HIS A 711 -21.13 -12.37 5.08
CA HIS A 711 -21.22 -13.71 4.52
C HIS A 711 -19.84 -14.39 4.49
N LEU A 712 -18.81 -13.69 4.01
CA LEU A 712 -17.44 -14.22 3.98
C LEU A 712 -16.95 -14.57 5.39
N SER A 713 -17.18 -13.69 6.36
CA SER A 713 -16.79 -13.88 7.76
C SER A 713 -17.52 -15.09 8.40
N ALA A 714 -18.81 -15.23 8.14
CA ALA A 714 -19.61 -16.38 8.61
C ALA A 714 -19.10 -17.70 8.00
N MET A 715 -18.84 -17.71 6.70
CA MET A 715 -18.33 -18.89 5.99
C MET A 715 -16.95 -19.29 6.49
N TYR A 716 -16.01 -18.34 6.59
CA TYR A 716 -14.68 -18.55 7.15
C TYR A 716 -14.76 -19.19 8.54
N THR A 717 -15.56 -18.59 9.42
CA THR A 717 -15.69 -19.02 10.81
C THR A 717 -16.29 -20.41 10.93
N SER A 718 -17.35 -20.70 10.17
CA SER A 718 -18.00 -22.00 10.15
C SER A 718 -17.05 -23.09 9.65
N PHE A 719 -16.32 -22.81 8.56
CA PHE A 719 -15.35 -23.75 8.00
C PHE A 719 -14.21 -24.06 8.97
N MET A 720 -13.62 -22.99 9.60
CA MET A 720 -12.56 -23.19 10.59
C MET A 720 -13.04 -23.98 11.79
N ARG A 721 -14.23 -23.68 12.36
CA ARG A 721 -14.77 -24.43 13.48
C ARG A 721 -15.09 -25.87 13.16
N GLN A 722 -15.52 -26.17 11.95
CA GLN A 722 -15.84 -27.53 11.51
C GLN A 722 -14.59 -28.39 11.34
N TYR A 723 -13.55 -27.88 10.67
CA TYR A 723 -12.41 -28.68 10.25
C TYR A 723 -11.14 -28.47 11.09
N CYS A 724 -11.07 -27.42 11.87
CA CYS A 724 -10.07 -27.16 12.90
C CYS A 724 -10.80 -26.78 14.22
N PRO A 725 -11.50 -27.75 14.86
CA PRO A 725 -12.38 -27.46 15.98
C PRO A 725 -11.67 -26.73 17.12
N PRO A 726 -12.31 -25.70 17.75
CA PRO A 726 -11.73 -24.94 18.83
C PRO A 726 -11.61 -25.72 20.15
N GLY A 727 -10.94 -25.11 21.11
CA GLY A 727 -10.90 -25.57 22.49
C GLY A 727 -9.81 -26.59 22.82
N ALA A 728 -9.58 -26.70 24.12
CA ALA A 728 -8.57 -27.60 24.67
C ALA A 728 -9.01 -29.07 24.65
N ARG A 729 -8.04 -29.98 24.44
CA ARG A 729 -8.19 -31.42 24.65
C ARG A 729 -7.22 -31.90 25.72
N ASN A 730 -7.60 -32.96 26.49
CA ASN A 730 -6.70 -33.60 27.44
C ASN A 730 -5.59 -34.36 26.72
N ASN A 731 -4.38 -34.37 27.25
CA ASN A 731 -3.23 -35.06 26.69
C ASN A 731 -3.41 -36.58 26.52
N ASN A 732 -4.38 -37.20 27.23
CA ASN A 732 -4.62 -38.66 27.29
C ASN A 732 -5.82 -39.15 26.44
N ALA A 733 -6.41 -38.30 25.59
CA ALA A 733 -7.45 -38.77 24.68
C ALA A 733 -6.83 -39.62 23.56
N ALA A 734 -6.70 -40.92 23.76
CA ALA A 734 -6.49 -41.86 22.68
C ALA A 734 -7.57 -41.66 21.61
N GLU A 735 -7.16 -41.55 20.35
CA GLU A 735 -8.07 -41.42 19.20
C GLU A 735 -9.01 -42.60 19.14
N THR A 736 -10.24 -42.47 19.60
CA THR A 736 -11.33 -43.33 19.16
C THR A 736 -11.66 -42.93 17.74
N LYS A 737 -11.03 -43.59 16.77
CA LYS A 737 -11.46 -43.62 15.38
C LYS A 737 -12.92 -44.04 15.34
N LYS A 738 -13.85 -43.11 15.18
CA LYS A 738 -15.17 -43.43 14.65
C LYS A 738 -15.01 -43.59 13.15
N ALA A 739 -14.82 -44.84 12.73
CA ALA A 739 -15.20 -45.26 11.40
C ALA A 739 -16.74 -45.08 11.31
N GLY A 740 -17.16 -44.31 10.36
CA GLY A 740 -18.57 -44.07 10.07
C GLY A 740 -18.69 -43.60 8.63
N PHE A 741 -19.04 -44.52 7.76
CA PHE A 741 -19.56 -44.59 6.41
C PHE A 741 -19.54 -43.37 5.51
#